data_d7efd262bacca82944db1eaadbbb09f3
#
_entry.id   d7efd262bacca82944db1eaadbbb09f3
#
_cell.length_a   1.000
_cell.length_b   1.000
_cell.length_c   1.000
_cell.angle_alpha   90.00
_cell.angle_beta   90.00
_cell.angle_gamma   90.00
#
_symmetry.space_group_name_H-M   'P 1'
#
loop_
_entity.id
_entity.type
_entity.pdbx_description
1 polymer ?
#
loop_
_entity_poly.entity_id
_entity_poly.type
_entity_poly.pdbx_seq_one_letter_code
_entity_poly.pdbx_strand_id
1 'polypeptide(L)'
;MAAAGRPRDTGTAAARAGGAVLAAAALVLGAVAAPASATSAPAAVTASTDHQAEDAVLTQAKAATNHSGYTGTGFVDYTNTTGSAVEFTVSATAAGSASLAFRYANAGTANRPMDIAVNGKVVAAGVAFPPTADWDTWADRTVGVTLAAGANRIRATATTADGGPNLDRLRVDAAADTTPPSRPGPPNCSAVGPNGLTLGWGAATDNVGVTAYDLYEHGNKLAEAPGTATSWQLTGLTPATTYNLTVIARDAAGNASPASVAIDCTTTASTDPPPSAPGTPTVSAVTATGATLTWGAATDDQGVVGYEVRSGNAVVATVTGTPPATTTAVTGLACDAPFALSVVARDTAGNVSAPSGTVSFTTAACPADGGVPGSPTALSTGWTIPWGVGWLPDGKSALVTERDSFKVFRLTTGGTRTAVGTVPNAVTTDGEGGLLGIAVDPNWSGNHYVYLMHTAAEGNRIVRMTYDGSTLGGYKVLLQGIKKNRYHNGGRLAFGPDGYLYASTGDAQTSSLAQDKNSLNGKILRLTTDGKAAPGNPFGSYVYSYGHRNPQGLAFDRNGRLWEAEFGDSKRDELNLIKPGANYGWPTCEGTCDVAGMTNPKASWPVNEASPSGIAVVRNVVYMAALRGERMWRIPIDGNTENVGTPTAYYVGAYGRLRTVSKVPGADRLWLTTTNADNNGGAADGADKVFTVSIG
;
A
#
# COMPACT_ATOMS: atom_id res chain seq x y z
N MET A 1 -28.90 67.78 19.84
CA MET A 1 -28.66 67.71 21.30
C MET A 1 -27.84 66.48 21.53
N ALA A 2 -26.56 66.63 21.63
CA ALA A 2 -25.74 66.57 22.85
C ALA A 2 -25.74 65.16 23.43
N ALA A 3 -24.66 64.52 23.76
CA ALA A 3 -23.20 64.69 23.79
C ALA A 3 -22.63 63.39 24.37
N ALA A 4 -21.51 62.98 23.85
CA ALA A 4 -20.22 62.73 24.49
C ALA A 4 -20.12 61.63 25.58
N GLY A 5 -19.08 60.81 25.44
CA GLY A 5 -18.44 60.07 26.53
C GLY A 5 -17.52 58.96 26.07
N ARG A 6 -16.25 59.26 25.75
CA ARG A 6 -15.11 58.37 25.95
C ARG A 6 -14.61 58.51 27.37
N PRO A 7 -13.95 57.55 28.02
CA PRO A 7 -12.56 57.21 27.69
C PRO A 7 -12.02 55.78 28.03
N ARG A 8 -10.86 55.51 27.43
CA ARG A 8 -9.61 54.86 27.92
C ARG A 8 -9.53 53.35 28.21
N ASP A 9 -8.74 52.75 27.38
CA ASP A 9 -7.39 52.13 27.60
C ASP A 9 -7.28 51.06 28.67
N THR A 10 -6.95 49.85 28.21
CA THR A 10 -5.80 49.10 28.70
C THR A 10 -5.42 48.04 27.67
N GLY A 11 -4.13 48.01 27.29
CA GLY A 11 -3.52 47.14 26.33
C GLY A 11 -3.33 45.71 26.83
N THR A 12 -3.34 44.79 25.93
CA THR A 12 -2.70 43.50 26.10
C THR A 12 -2.10 43.02 24.79
N ALA A 13 -0.94 42.41 24.95
CA ALA A 13 0.05 42.01 23.98
C ALA A 13 -0.48 41.19 22.80
N ALA A 14 0.02 41.52 21.62
CA ALA A 14 -0.06 40.70 20.43
C ALA A 14 0.86 39.49 20.57
N ALA A 15 0.30 38.31 20.64
CA ALA A 15 1.01 37.05 20.40
C ALA A 15 1.20 36.88 18.89
N ARG A 16 2.43 36.98 18.44
CA ARG A 16 2.84 36.60 17.08
C ARG A 16 2.79 35.08 16.98
N ALA A 17 1.83 34.53 16.25
CA ALA A 17 1.90 33.20 15.74
C ALA A 17 2.85 33.17 14.53
N GLY A 18 4.07 32.68 14.73
CA GLY A 18 5.00 32.36 13.67
C GLY A 18 4.56 31.06 12.99
N GLY A 19 3.97 31.15 11.80
CA GLY A 19 3.74 29.98 10.95
C GLY A 19 5.07 29.53 10.34
N ALA A 20 5.61 28.42 10.79
CA ALA A 20 6.74 27.77 10.12
C ALA A 20 6.24 27.11 8.83
N VAL A 21 6.67 27.62 7.69
CA VAL A 21 6.46 27.00 6.38
C VAL A 21 7.51 25.92 6.22
N LEU A 22 7.10 24.64 6.23
CA LEU A 22 7.97 23.52 5.88
C LEU A 22 8.22 23.51 4.37
N ALA A 23 9.43 23.81 3.96
CA ALA A 23 9.90 23.55 2.61
C ALA A 23 10.32 22.08 2.52
N ALA A 24 9.56 21.26 1.78
CA ALA A 24 9.98 19.92 1.41
C ALA A 24 11.10 20.01 0.37
N ALA A 25 12.34 19.79 0.79
CA ALA A 25 13.48 19.68 -0.11
C ALA A 25 13.47 18.29 -0.77
N ALA A 26 13.37 18.23 -2.10
CA ALA A 26 13.56 17.01 -2.85
C ALA A 26 15.05 16.63 -2.84
N LEU A 27 15.37 15.47 -2.26
CA LEU A 27 16.72 14.92 -2.19
C LEU A 27 17.15 14.42 -3.59
N VAL A 28 18.15 15.02 -4.17
CA VAL A 28 18.85 14.47 -5.36
C VAL A 28 19.93 13.53 -4.87
N LEU A 29 19.78 12.23 -5.09
CA LEU A 29 20.83 11.23 -4.83
C LEU A 29 21.94 11.37 -5.89
N GLY A 30 23.06 11.94 -5.49
CA GLY A 30 24.32 11.80 -6.22
C GLY A 30 24.92 10.43 -5.97
N ALA A 31 25.16 9.66 -7.04
CA ALA A 31 25.84 8.38 -6.97
C ALA A 31 27.30 8.57 -6.57
N VAL A 32 27.69 8.15 -5.37
CA VAL A 32 29.09 7.99 -4.96
C VAL A 32 29.43 6.50 -5.02
N ALA A 33 30.56 6.20 -5.67
CA ALA A 33 31.10 4.88 -5.88
C ALA A 33 31.25 4.11 -4.56
N ALA A 34 30.89 2.80 -4.60
CA ALA A 34 30.99 1.89 -3.48
C ALA A 34 32.44 1.65 -3.04
N PRO A 35 32.73 1.65 -1.74
CA PRO A 35 33.89 0.94 -1.22
C PRO A 35 33.54 -0.51 -0.91
N ALA A 36 34.55 -1.34 -0.99
CA ALA A 36 34.55 -2.79 -0.94
C ALA A 36 33.84 -3.40 0.25
N SER A 37 33.23 -4.53 -0.04
CA SER A 37 32.79 -5.65 0.82
C SER A 37 33.03 -5.52 2.33
N ALA A 38 31.98 -5.16 3.07
CA ALA A 38 31.89 -5.46 4.49
C ALA A 38 31.26 -6.85 4.62
N THR A 39 31.93 -7.75 5.32
CA THR A 39 31.42 -9.06 5.73
C THR A 39 30.11 -8.88 6.50
N SER A 40 29.04 -9.44 5.97
CA SER A 40 27.72 -9.48 6.60
C SER A 40 27.81 -10.13 7.98
N ALA A 41 27.22 -9.49 9.00
CA ALA A 41 26.92 -10.14 10.26
C ALA A 41 26.05 -11.38 10.00
N PRO A 42 26.19 -12.47 10.77
CA PRO A 42 25.42 -13.69 10.55
C PRO A 42 23.93 -13.40 10.78
N ALA A 43 23.16 -13.59 9.75
CA ALA A 43 21.70 -13.52 9.83
C ALA A 43 21.18 -14.65 10.74
N ALA A 44 20.32 -14.31 11.70
CA ALA A 44 19.50 -15.25 12.46
C ALA A 44 18.74 -16.19 11.50
N VAL A 45 18.24 -17.32 12.01
CA VAL A 45 17.46 -18.34 11.27
C VAL A 45 16.56 -17.68 10.23
N THR A 46 16.92 -17.76 8.95
CA THR A 46 16.34 -16.93 7.89
C THR A 46 15.29 -17.63 7.04
N ALA A 47 14.95 -18.88 7.32
CA ALA A 47 13.89 -19.60 6.61
C ALA A 47 13.19 -20.58 7.55
N SER A 48 11.88 -20.67 7.42
CA SER A 48 11.07 -21.75 7.96
C SER A 48 11.55 -23.08 7.38
N THR A 49 11.94 -24.02 8.23
CA THR A 49 12.38 -25.36 7.79
C THR A 49 11.45 -26.43 8.36
N ASP A 50 10.95 -27.30 7.48
CA ASP A 50 10.18 -28.47 7.85
C ASP A 50 11.11 -29.70 7.95
N HIS A 51 10.95 -30.46 9.03
CA HIS A 51 11.63 -31.71 9.31
C HIS A 51 10.59 -32.80 9.48
N GLN A 52 10.56 -33.78 8.59
CA GLN A 52 9.58 -34.86 8.63
C GLN A 52 9.86 -35.76 9.83
N ALA A 53 8.81 -36.21 10.52
CA ALA A 53 8.96 -37.01 11.73
C ALA A 53 9.45 -38.42 11.42
N GLU A 54 9.06 -38.99 10.28
CA GLU A 54 9.50 -40.30 9.81
C GLU A 54 11.01 -40.39 9.50
N ASP A 55 11.65 -39.24 9.25
CA ASP A 55 13.11 -39.13 9.01
C ASP A 55 13.91 -38.88 10.29
N ALA A 56 13.22 -38.72 11.43
CA ALA A 56 13.86 -38.46 12.72
C ALA A 56 14.33 -39.74 13.41
N VAL A 57 15.11 -39.60 14.51
CA VAL A 57 15.51 -40.77 15.33
C VAL A 57 14.35 -41.16 16.23
N LEU A 58 13.88 -42.43 16.09
CA LEU A 58 12.73 -42.95 16.79
C LEU A 58 13.15 -43.81 17.99
N THR A 59 12.48 -43.61 19.13
CA THR A 59 12.64 -44.42 20.35
C THR A 59 11.24 -44.92 20.76
N GLN A 60 10.99 -46.22 20.73
CA GLN A 60 9.70 -46.80 20.98
C GLN A 60 8.57 -46.09 20.19
N ALA A 61 8.86 -45.85 18.90
CA ALA A 61 7.97 -45.24 17.93
C ALA A 61 8.28 -45.81 16.56
N LYS A 62 7.36 -45.74 15.61
CA LYS A 62 7.53 -46.26 14.25
C LYS A 62 6.92 -45.33 13.23
N ALA A 63 7.50 -45.28 12.02
CA ALA A 63 6.88 -44.63 10.89
C ALA A 63 5.64 -45.40 10.44
N ALA A 64 4.56 -44.71 10.06
CA ALA A 64 3.27 -45.23 9.66
C ALA A 64 2.68 -44.40 8.50
N THR A 65 1.72 -45.04 7.76
CA THR A 65 1.04 -44.44 6.61
C THR A 65 -0.44 -44.75 6.55
N ASN A 66 -0.99 -45.30 7.63
CA ASN A 66 -2.36 -45.81 7.71
C ASN A 66 -3.43 -44.73 7.99
N HIS A 67 -3.04 -43.44 8.04
CA HIS A 67 -3.92 -42.28 8.12
C HIS A 67 -3.66 -41.36 6.97
N SER A 68 -4.56 -40.41 6.67
CA SER A 68 -4.42 -39.46 5.58
C SER A 68 -4.05 -38.05 6.07
N GLY A 69 -3.68 -37.15 5.15
CA GLY A 69 -3.47 -35.72 5.44
C GLY A 69 -2.10 -35.39 6.06
N TYR A 70 -1.18 -36.33 6.25
CA TYR A 70 0.21 -36.07 6.64
C TYR A 70 1.00 -35.44 5.48
N THR A 71 2.16 -34.87 5.79
CA THR A 71 3.15 -34.39 4.81
C THR A 71 4.29 -35.42 4.68
N GLY A 72 5.15 -35.29 3.68
CA GLY A 72 6.27 -36.23 3.48
C GLY A 72 5.83 -37.61 3.00
N THR A 73 6.50 -38.65 3.49
CA THR A 73 6.27 -40.05 3.12
C THR A 73 5.48 -40.84 4.16
N GLY A 74 5.19 -40.22 5.33
CA GLY A 74 4.48 -40.86 6.43
C GLY A 74 4.34 -39.94 7.64
N PHE A 75 4.08 -40.51 8.77
CA PHE A 75 4.07 -39.86 10.08
C PHE A 75 4.63 -40.83 11.12
N VAL A 76 4.90 -40.38 12.34
CA VAL A 76 5.36 -41.26 13.43
C VAL A 76 4.22 -41.57 14.38
N ASP A 77 3.99 -42.87 14.58
CA ASP A 77 3.08 -43.45 15.56
C ASP A 77 3.91 -43.85 16.81
N TYR A 78 3.65 -43.20 17.94
CA TYR A 78 4.32 -43.49 19.21
C TYR A 78 3.79 -44.80 19.80
N THR A 79 4.66 -45.61 20.34
CA THR A 79 4.20 -46.73 21.21
C THR A 79 3.52 -46.16 22.46
N ASN A 80 2.38 -46.73 22.82
CA ASN A 80 1.62 -46.30 24.01
C ASN A 80 2.39 -46.67 25.30
N THR A 81 3.44 -45.91 25.57
CA THR A 81 4.29 -46.07 26.76
C THR A 81 5.00 -44.77 27.12
N THR A 82 5.18 -44.51 28.39
CA THR A 82 5.96 -43.38 28.88
C THR A 82 7.42 -43.51 28.40
N GLY A 83 8.02 -42.43 27.89
CA GLY A 83 9.40 -42.41 27.41
C GLY A 83 9.57 -42.70 25.93
N SER A 84 8.49 -43.08 25.20
CA SER A 84 8.54 -43.11 23.74
C SER A 84 8.84 -41.71 23.19
N ALA A 85 9.69 -41.62 22.14
CA ALA A 85 10.20 -40.31 21.72
C ALA A 85 10.57 -40.24 20.24
N VAL A 86 10.53 -39.02 19.70
CA VAL A 86 11.06 -38.63 18.38
C VAL A 86 12.12 -37.54 18.58
N GLU A 87 13.31 -37.72 17.96
CA GLU A 87 14.39 -36.73 18.05
C GLU A 87 14.80 -36.25 16.66
N PHE A 88 14.59 -34.97 16.41
CA PHE A 88 14.97 -34.26 15.20
C PHE A 88 16.36 -33.65 15.32
N THR A 89 17.09 -33.57 14.21
CA THR A 89 18.30 -32.76 14.10
C THR A 89 18.01 -31.51 13.27
N VAL A 90 18.19 -30.35 13.88
CA VAL A 90 17.87 -29.04 13.32
C VAL A 90 19.12 -28.20 13.27
N SER A 91 19.41 -27.54 12.16
CA SER A 91 20.56 -26.63 12.04
C SER A 91 20.12 -25.17 12.13
N ALA A 92 20.75 -24.41 13.04
CA ALA A 92 20.56 -22.96 13.14
C ALA A 92 21.85 -22.25 12.71
N THR A 93 21.73 -21.23 11.87
CA THR A 93 22.87 -20.45 11.35
C THR A 93 23.53 -19.58 12.43
N ALA A 94 22.76 -19.16 13.45
CA ALA A 94 23.21 -18.43 14.62
C ALA A 94 22.46 -18.90 15.88
N ALA A 95 23.00 -18.64 17.07
CA ALA A 95 22.28 -18.87 18.32
C ALA A 95 21.16 -17.82 18.46
N GLY A 96 19.97 -18.24 18.88
CA GLY A 96 18.84 -17.32 19.03
C GLY A 96 17.53 -18.01 19.35
N SER A 97 16.48 -17.20 19.56
CA SER A 97 15.13 -17.67 19.80
C SER A 97 14.51 -18.26 18.54
N ALA A 98 13.79 -19.36 18.69
CA ALA A 98 13.09 -20.07 17.64
C ALA A 98 11.72 -20.54 18.11
N SER A 99 10.81 -20.74 17.18
CA SER A 99 9.50 -21.33 17.40
C SER A 99 9.48 -22.72 16.78
N LEU A 100 9.19 -23.73 17.57
CA LEU A 100 9.03 -25.13 17.17
C LEU A 100 7.54 -25.43 17.02
N ALA A 101 7.04 -25.66 15.82
CA ALA A 101 5.67 -26.07 15.56
C ALA A 101 5.64 -27.58 15.23
N PHE A 102 5.07 -28.37 16.16
CA PHE A 102 4.85 -29.81 16.02
C PHE A 102 3.48 -30.04 15.39
N ARG A 103 3.43 -30.62 14.20
CA ARG A 103 2.19 -31.00 13.54
C ARG A 103 1.80 -32.40 13.93
N TYR A 104 0.63 -32.55 14.54
CA TYR A 104 0.19 -33.78 15.21
C TYR A 104 -1.28 -34.12 14.97
N ALA A 105 -1.64 -35.40 15.14
CA ALA A 105 -3.01 -35.90 15.24
C ALA A 105 -3.18 -36.73 16.52
N ASN A 106 -4.30 -36.53 17.22
CA ASN A 106 -4.67 -37.28 18.44
C ASN A 106 -6.17 -37.53 18.46
N ALA A 107 -6.62 -38.66 17.90
CA ALA A 107 -8.04 -39.06 17.96
C ALA A 107 -8.43 -39.71 19.30
N GLY A 108 -7.53 -39.77 20.28
CA GLY A 108 -7.85 -40.22 21.64
C GLY A 108 -8.79 -39.24 22.36
N THR A 109 -9.36 -39.66 23.48
CA THR A 109 -10.23 -38.82 24.31
C THR A 109 -9.45 -38.00 25.34
N ALA A 110 -8.14 -38.23 25.48
CA ALA A 110 -7.27 -37.61 26.46
C ALA A 110 -6.11 -36.84 25.78
N ASN A 111 -5.60 -35.82 26.45
CA ASN A 111 -4.36 -35.15 26.09
C ASN A 111 -3.20 -36.13 26.17
N ARG A 112 -2.26 -36.08 25.19
CA ARG A 112 -1.03 -36.89 25.13
C ARG A 112 0.19 -35.99 25.34
N PRO A 113 0.48 -35.57 26.58
CA PRO A 113 1.51 -34.56 26.85
C PRO A 113 2.94 -35.09 26.54
N MET A 114 3.80 -34.22 26.05
CA MET A 114 5.20 -34.52 25.79
C MET A 114 6.14 -33.51 26.46
N ASP A 115 7.29 -33.97 26.92
CA ASP A 115 8.42 -33.11 27.26
C ASP A 115 9.22 -32.79 26.01
N ILE A 116 9.50 -31.50 25.81
CA ILE A 116 10.31 -31.04 24.70
C ILE A 116 11.69 -30.67 25.25
N ALA A 117 12.71 -31.36 24.75
CA ALA A 117 14.11 -31.10 25.11
C ALA A 117 14.91 -30.54 23.90
N VAL A 118 15.80 -29.59 24.18
CA VAL A 118 16.78 -29.08 23.23
C VAL A 118 18.17 -29.45 23.75
N ASN A 119 18.95 -30.13 22.93
CA ASN A 119 20.31 -30.58 23.25
C ASN A 119 20.40 -31.32 24.60
N GLY A 120 19.40 -32.17 24.85
CA GLY A 120 19.30 -33.01 26.07
C GLY A 120 18.73 -32.33 27.31
N LYS A 121 18.45 -31.02 27.27
CA LYS A 121 17.84 -30.26 28.35
C LYS A 121 16.34 -30.07 28.08
N VAL A 122 15.45 -30.48 28.98
CA VAL A 122 14.01 -30.19 28.88
C VAL A 122 13.80 -28.69 28.99
N VAL A 123 13.25 -28.09 27.94
CA VAL A 123 12.95 -26.66 27.83
C VAL A 123 11.45 -26.37 28.01
N ALA A 124 10.59 -27.36 27.74
CA ALA A 124 9.16 -27.27 28.01
C ALA A 124 8.67 -28.65 28.47
N ALA A 125 8.21 -28.74 29.71
CA ALA A 125 7.70 -29.99 30.28
C ALA A 125 6.19 -30.10 30.13
N GLY A 126 5.69 -31.31 29.86
CA GLY A 126 4.26 -31.63 29.80
C GLY A 126 3.47 -30.81 28.75
N VAL A 127 4.10 -30.46 27.63
CA VAL A 127 3.43 -29.72 26.54
C VAL A 127 2.21 -30.48 26.08
N ALA A 128 1.04 -29.84 26.15
CA ALA A 128 -0.24 -30.46 25.83
C ALA A 128 -0.41 -30.68 24.32
N PHE A 129 -0.83 -31.88 23.93
CA PHE A 129 -1.28 -32.26 22.60
C PHE A 129 -2.72 -32.78 22.71
N PRO A 130 -3.72 -31.88 22.80
CA PRO A 130 -5.11 -32.24 23.04
C PRO A 130 -5.69 -33.07 21.89
N PRO A 131 -6.85 -33.72 22.09
CA PRO A 131 -7.53 -34.43 21.04
C PRO A 131 -7.82 -33.58 19.81
N THR A 132 -7.61 -34.16 18.62
CA THR A 132 -8.14 -33.69 17.33
C THR A 132 -9.47 -34.43 17.02
N ALA A 133 -10.15 -34.03 15.90
CA ALA A 133 -11.44 -34.68 15.57
C ALA A 133 -11.27 -36.18 15.29
N ASP A 134 -10.19 -36.56 14.61
CA ASP A 134 -9.84 -37.94 14.26
C ASP A 134 -8.31 -38.03 14.01
N TRP A 135 -7.82 -39.21 13.57
CA TRP A 135 -6.43 -39.45 13.25
C TRP A 135 -6.00 -38.85 11.89
N ASP A 136 -6.92 -38.39 11.06
CA ASP A 136 -6.70 -37.74 9.77
C ASP A 136 -6.74 -36.19 9.87
N THR A 137 -7.17 -35.70 11.07
CA THR A 137 -7.20 -34.25 11.37
C THR A 137 -5.92 -33.83 12.10
N TRP A 138 -5.13 -33.02 11.45
CA TRP A 138 -3.83 -32.56 11.94
C TRP A 138 -3.91 -31.12 12.50
N ALA A 139 -3.26 -30.89 13.63
CA ALA A 139 -3.15 -29.60 14.31
C ALA A 139 -1.68 -29.26 14.56
N ASP A 140 -1.37 -27.98 14.73
CA ASP A 140 -0.02 -27.53 15.09
C ASP A 140 0.06 -27.15 16.58
N ARG A 141 1.13 -27.57 17.25
CA ARG A 141 1.48 -27.17 18.60
C ARG A 141 2.81 -26.46 18.64
N THR A 142 2.81 -25.20 19.04
CA THR A 142 3.98 -24.32 19.02
C THR A 142 4.64 -24.21 20.38
N VAL A 143 5.98 -24.27 20.43
CA VAL A 143 6.83 -24.11 21.62
C VAL A 143 7.97 -23.16 21.29
N GLY A 144 8.12 -22.07 22.08
CA GLY A 144 9.26 -21.18 22.00
C GLY A 144 10.52 -21.79 22.65
N VAL A 145 11.66 -21.74 21.99
CA VAL A 145 12.93 -22.27 22.46
C VAL A 145 14.09 -21.36 22.12
N THR A 146 15.28 -21.63 22.71
CA THR A 146 16.55 -21.04 22.26
C THR A 146 17.39 -22.14 21.63
N LEU A 147 17.88 -21.92 20.40
CA LEU A 147 18.77 -22.81 19.69
C LEU A 147 20.22 -22.28 19.78
N ALA A 148 21.18 -23.19 19.83
CA ALA A 148 22.59 -22.86 19.66
C ALA A 148 22.92 -22.71 18.15
N ALA A 149 23.98 -22.01 17.80
CA ALA A 149 24.51 -22.03 16.44
C ALA A 149 24.98 -23.44 16.06
N GLY A 150 24.70 -23.86 14.83
CA GLY A 150 25.02 -25.23 14.33
C GLY A 150 23.89 -26.21 14.59
N ALA A 151 24.23 -27.49 14.75
CA ALA A 151 23.25 -28.58 14.91
C ALA A 151 22.67 -28.60 16.33
N ASN A 152 21.33 -28.65 16.40
CA ASN A 152 20.55 -28.81 17.63
C ASN A 152 19.73 -30.10 17.55
N ARG A 153 19.62 -30.81 18.68
CA ARG A 153 18.76 -32.00 18.82
C ARG A 153 17.49 -31.62 19.54
N ILE A 154 16.36 -31.79 18.89
CA ILE A 154 15.02 -31.51 19.44
C ILE A 154 14.34 -32.83 19.69
N ARG A 155 14.09 -33.15 20.97
CA ARG A 155 13.50 -34.43 21.37
C ARG A 155 12.11 -34.19 22.00
N ALA A 156 11.10 -34.82 21.42
CA ALA A 156 9.73 -34.86 21.93
C ALA A 156 9.47 -36.21 22.59
N THR A 157 9.30 -36.25 23.93
CA THR A 157 9.19 -37.48 24.72
C THR A 157 7.83 -37.56 25.40
N ALA A 158 7.09 -38.64 25.19
CA ALA A 158 5.80 -38.91 25.84
C ALA A 158 5.94 -39.06 27.35
N THR A 159 5.08 -38.40 28.11
CA THR A 159 5.11 -38.35 29.58
C THR A 159 4.07 -39.27 30.25
N THR A 160 3.17 -39.88 29.47
CA THR A 160 2.12 -40.77 29.96
C THR A 160 2.20 -42.14 29.31
N ALA A 161 1.49 -43.14 29.89
CA ALA A 161 1.38 -44.50 29.37
C ALA A 161 0.59 -44.59 28.04
N ASP A 162 -0.13 -43.52 27.67
CA ASP A 162 -0.84 -43.43 26.39
C ASP A 162 0.11 -43.10 25.22
N GLY A 163 1.40 -42.85 25.50
CA GLY A 163 2.38 -42.45 24.50
C GLY A 163 2.19 -41.03 24.02
N GLY A 164 2.91 -40.64 22.93
CA GLY A 164 2.69 -39.39 22.24
C GLY A 164 1.56 -39.45 21.23
N PRO A 165 1.15 -38.30 20.63
CA PRO A 165 0.23 -38.26 19.50
C PRO A 165 0.92 -38.79 18.23
N ASN A 166 0.17 -39.05 17.15
CA ASN A 166 0.78 -39.18 15.86
C ASN A 166 1.47 -37.87 15.49
N LEU A 167 2.75 -37.91 15.10
CA LEU A 167 3.55 -36.73 14.79
C LEU A 167 3.94 -36.75 13.31
N ASP A 168 3.57 -35.70 12.57
CA ASP A 168 3.81 -35.56 11.13
C ASP A 168 5.15 -34.88 10.85
N ARG A 169 5.36 -33.70 11.40
CA ARG A 169 6.58 -32.91 11.18
C ARG A 169 6.86 -31.94 12.32
N LEU A 170 8.10 -31.51 12.38
CA LEU A 170 8.54 -30.36 13.13
C LEU A 170 8.88 -29.23 12.16
N ARG A 171 8.20 -28.11 12.28
CA ARG A 171 8.58 -26.87 11.61
C ARG A 171 9.34 -25.97 12.59
N VAL A 172 10.43 -25.41 12.12
CA VAL A 172 11.28 -24.48 12.88
C VAL A 172 11.20 -23.12 12.24
N ASP A 173 10.63 -22.16 12.94
CA ASP A 173 10.53 -20.76 12.55
C ASP A 173 11.42 -19.91 13.44
N ALA A 174 11.99 -18.83 12.89
CA ALA A 174 12.58 -17.79 13.73
C ALA A 174 11.50 -17.23 14.66
N ALA A 175 11.77 -17.08 15.95
CA ALA A 175 10.87 -16.35 16.81
C ALA A 175 10.87 -14.87 16.37
N ALA A 176 9.69 -14.26 16.35
CA ALA A 176 9.58 -12.83 16.10
C ALA A 176 10.35 -12.09 17.20
N ASP A 177 11.29 -11.26 16.81
CA ASP A 177 11.97 -10.35 17.73
C ASP A 177 11.01 -9.23 18.12
N THR A 178 10.80 -9.07 19.42
CA THR A 178 9.95 -8.01 19.99
C THR A 178 10.73 -7.06 20.89
N THR A 179 12.04 -7.23 20.98
CA THR A 179 12.92 -6.44 21.84
C THR A 179 13.45 -5.25 21.04
N PRO A 180 13.09 -4.00 21.40
CA PRO A 180 13.64 -2.84 20.69
C PRO A 180 15.13 -2.66 20.99
N PRO A 181 15.90 -2.09 20.05
CA PRO A 181 17.27 -1.68 20.31
C PRO A 181 17.39 -0.71 21.48
N SER A 182 18.55 -0.67 22.11
CA SER A 182 18.87 0.33 23.12
C SER A 182 18.85 1.73 22.49
N ARG A 183 18.65 2.76 23.32
CA ARG A 183 18.73 4.16 22.88
C ARG A 183 20.12 4.45 22.29
N PRO A 184 20.24 5.09 21.11
CA PRO A 184 21.51 5.60 20.62
C PRO A 184 22.15 6.58 21.61
N GLY A 185 23.48 6.56 21.68
CA GLY A 185 24.22 7.49 22.52
C GLY A 185 24.00 8.96 22.13
N PRO A 186 24.44 9.92 22.98
CA PRO A 186 24.24 11.33 22.72
C PRO A 186 24.79 11.74 21.35
N PRO A 187 24.00 12.45 20.51
CA PRO A 187 24.48 12.93 19.23
C PRO A 187 25.43 14.12 19.38
N ASN A 188 26.24 14.33 18.32
CA ASN A 188 27.13 15.48 18.19
C ASN A 188 27.15 15.95 16.73
N CYS A 189 27.38 17.27 16.54
CA CYS A 189 27.49 17.86 15.21
C CYS A 189 28.95 18.18 14.90
N SER A 190 29.36 17.88 13.66
CA SER A 190 30.68 18.18 13.13
C SER A 190 30.60 18.54 11.65
N ALA A 191 31.70 19.02 11.07
CA ALA A 191 31.78 19.44 9.68
C ALA A 191 30.60 20.35 9.27
N VAL A 192 30.24 21.30 10.15
CA VAL A 192 29.10 22.19 9.95
C VAL A 192 29.44 23.21 8.86
N GLY A 193 28.69 23.16 7.76
CA GLY A 193 28.74 24.08 6.64
C GLY A 193 27.40 24.82 6.45
N PRO A 194 27.29 25.67 5.43
CA PRO A 194 26.05 26.39 5.17
C PRO A 194 24.88 25.48 4.76
N ASN A 195 25.14 24.41 4.01
CA ASN A 195 24.10 23.55 3.46
C ASN A 195 24.16 22.11 3.96
N GLY A 196 24.90 21.85 5.03
CA GLY A 196 25.02 20.50 5.59
C GLY A 196 25.88 20.43 6.83
N LEU A 197 25.81 19.28 7.49
CA LEU A 197 26.63 18.95 8.66
C LEU A 197 26.75 17.42 8.75
N THR A 198 27.69 16.96 9.56
CA THR A 198 27.78 15.55 9.94
C THR A 198 27.22 15.38 11.34
N LEU A 199 26.17 14.58 11.46
CA LEU A 199 25.62 14.15 12.75
C LEU A 199 26.29 12.83 13.15
N GLY A 200 26.94 12.80 14.32
CA GLY A 200 27.51 11.60 14.94
C GLY A 200 26.68 11.16 16.13
N TRP A 201 26.74 9.89 16.50
CA TRP A 201 26.04 9.32 17.68
C TRP A 201 26.76 8.10 18.23
N GLY A 202 26.45 7.74 19.50
CA GLY A 202 26.90 6.48 20.06
C GLY A 202 26.08 5.31 19.55
N ALA A 203 26.72 4.19 19.19
CA ALA A 203 26.05 3.00 18.70
C ALA A 203 25.02 2.46 19.70
N ALA A 204 23.86 2.06 19.21
CA ALA A 204 22.88 1.28 19.95
C ALA A 204 23.25 -0.21 19.93
N THR A 205 22.73 -0.97 20.88
CA THR A 205 22.87 -2.44 20.97
C THR A 205 21.50 -3.09 20.91
N ASP A 206 21.44 -4.29 20.38
CA ASP A 206 20.23 -5.09 20.28
C ASP A 206 20.56 -6.59 20.41
N ASN A 207 19.56 -7.41 20.77
CA ASN A 207 19.74 -8.85 20.95
C ASN A 207 19.92 -9.63 19.63
N VAL A 208 19.40 -9.08 18.52
CA VAL A 208 19.56 -9.65 17.16
C VAL A 208 20.49 -8.78 16.33
N GLY A 209 20.39 -7.45 16.49
CA GLY A 209 21.28 -6.47 15.89
C GLY A 209 20.54 -5.26 15.33
N VAL A 210 21.22 -4.12 15.37
CA VAL A 210 20.73 -2.87 14.78
C VAL A 210 20.95 -2.90 13.27
N THR A 211 19.90 -2.68 12.49
CA THR A 211 19.94 -2.69 11.02
C THR A 211 19.93 -1.31 10.39
N ALA A 212 19.37 -0.31 11.10
CA ALA A 212 19.29 1.06 10.60
C ALA A 212 19.25 2.07 11.74
N TYR A 213 19.63 3.31 11.43
CA TYR A 213 19.39 4.49 12.25
C TYR A 213 18.57 5.51 11.46
N ASP A 214 17.44 5.92 12.03
CA ASP A 214 16.60 7.00 11.50
C ASP A 214 17.00 8.32 12.15
N LEU A 215 17.26 9.33 11.35
CA LEU A 215 17.61 10.68 11.78
C LEU A 215 16.38 11.58 11.65
N TYR A 216 16.05 12.30 12.70
CA TYR A 216 14.84 13.14 12.78
C TYR A 216 15.17 14.59 13.08
N GLU A 217 14.36 15.49 12.53
CA GLU A 217 14.30 16.91 12.85
C GLU A 217 12.88 17.25 13.32
N HIS A 218 12.73 17.69 14.58
CA HIS A 218 11.43 17.97 15.21
C HIS A 218 10.38 16.85 14.99
N GLY A 219 10.84 15.57 15.02
CA GLY A 219 9.96 14.42 14.80
C GLY A 219 9.70 14.06 13.33
N ASN A 220 10.25 14.81 12.38
CA ASN A 220 10.19 14.47 10.95
C ASN A 220 11.47 13.71 10.54
N LYS A 221 11.33 12.56 9.87
CA LYS A 221 12.49 11.79 9.41
C LYS A 221 13.19 12.54 8.27
N LEU A 222 14.49 12.83 8.46
CA LEU A 222 15.35 13.46 7.46
C LEU A 222 16.14 12.45 6.64
N ALA A 223 16.67 11.40 7.28
CA ALA A 223 17.54 10.44 6.63
C ALA A 223 17.50 9.09 7.36
N GLU A 224 18.06 8.08 6.70
CA GLU A 224 18.31 6.75 7.24
C GLU A 224 19.77 6.37 6.99
N ALA A 225 20.43 5.89 8.02
CA ALA A 225 21.80 5.40 7.97
C ALA A 225 21.84 3.89 8.26
N PRO A 226 22.79 3.13 7.67
CA PRO A 226 22.97 1.71 7.98
C PRO A 226 23.20 1.45 9.46
N GLY A 227 22.80 0.27 9.98
CA GLY A 227 22.95 -0.10 11.40
C GLY A 227 24.39 -0.16 11.93
N THR A 228 25.37 -0.16 11.04
CA THR A 228 26.81 -0.09 11.39
C THR A 228 27.32 1.35 11.47
N ALA A 229 26.52 2.34 11.05
CA ALA A 229 26.93 3.74 11.04
C ALA A 229 26.85 4.34 12.46
N THR A 230 27.82 5.16 12.80
CA THR A 230 27.82 6.04 13.98
C THR A 230 27.90 7.51 13.62
N SER A 231 27.77 7.81 12.33
CA SER A 231 27.66 9.18 11.81
C SER A 231 27.00 9.18 10.44
N TRP A 232 26.39 10.30 10.07
CA TRP A 232 25.77 10.51 8.78
C TRP A 232 25.89 11.95 8.34
N GLN A 233 26.16 12.16 7.05
CA GLN A 233 26.20 13.51 6.48
C GLN A 233 24.80 13.93 6.06
N LEU A 234 24.28 14.98 6.68
CA LEU A 234 23.05 15.67 6.28
C LEU A 234 23.42 16.76 5.29
N THR A 235 22.77 16.77 4.14
CA THR A 235 22.97 17.74 3.05
C THR A 235 21.66 18.40 2.67
N GLY A 236 21.71 19.51 1.91
CA GLY A 236 20.51 20.24 1.49
C GLY A 236 19.85 21.04 2.62
N LEU A 237 20.56 21.29 3.71
CA LEU A 237 20.10 22.11 4.82
C LEU A 237 20.11 23.60 4.44
N THR A 238 19.24 24.37 5.08
CA THR A 238 19.18 25.84 4.90
C THR A 238 20.30 26.51 5.67
N PRO A 239 21.03 27.47 5.09
CA PRO A 239 22.06 28.24 5.80
C PRO A 239 21.52 29.01 7.01
N ALA A 240 22.38 29.26 7.98
CA ALA A 240 22.09 30.01 9.21
C ALA A 240 20.84 29.51 9.94
N THR A 241 20.54 28.20 9.88
CA THR A 241 19.35 27.59 10.44
C THR A 241 19.71 26.58 11.51
N THR A 242 19.00 26.62 12.64
CA THR A 242 19.17 25.65 13.73
C THR A 242 18.22 24.46 13.52
N TYR A 243 18.79 23.26 13.55
CA TYR A 243 18.10 21.97 13.42
C TYR A 243 18.12 21.23 14.76
N ASN A 244 16.96 20.83 15.26
CA ASN A 244 16.83 20.01 16.48
C ASN A 244 16.80 18.53 16.08
N LEU A 245 17.94 17.86 16.23
CA LEU A 245 18.20 16.53 15.68
C LEU A 245 18.14 15.44 16.74
N THR A 246 17.50 14.32 16.39
CA THR A 246 17.46 13.07 17.19
C THR A 246 17.72 11.86 16.31
N VAL A 247 18.16 10.76 16.91
CA VAL A 247 18.46 9.48 16.25
C VAL A 247 17.66 8.36 16.91
N ILE A 248 17.06 7.48 16.11
CA ILE A 248 16.34 6.28 16.54
C ILE A 248 16.98 5.06 15.88
N ALA A 249 17.33 4.03 16.63
CA ALA A 249 17.82 2.77 16.08
C ALA A 249 16.65 1.84 15.74
N ARG A 250 16.83 1.03 14.66
CA ARG A 250 15.88 -0.04 14.26
C ARG A 250 16.60 -1.35 14.12
N ASP A 251 15.91 -2.44 14.47
CA ASP A 251 16.33 -3.81 14.20
C ASP A 251 15.70 -4.37 12.90
N ALA A 252 15.99 -5.64 12.60
CA ALA A 252 15.45 -6.34 11.43
C ALA A 252 13.96 -6.68 11.57
N ALA A 253 13.43 -6.77 12.79
CA ALA A 253 12.02 -7.03 13.06
C ALA A 253 11.14 -5.77 12.97
N GLY A 254 11.78 -4.58 12.83
CA GLY A 254 11.10 -3.29 12.75
C GLY A 254 10.84 -2.64 14.11
N ASN A 255 11.37 -3.20 15.21
CA ASN A 255 11.28 -2.53 16.50
C ASN A 255 12.17 -1.27 16.51
N ALA A 256 11.70 -0.22 17.16
CA ALA A 256 12.38 1.07 17.23
C ALA A 256 12.80 1.38 18.68
N SER A 257 14.03 1.86 18.84
CA SER A 257 14.53 2.32 20.13
C SER A 257 13.82 3.59 20.60
N PRO A 258 13.92 3.96 21.87
CA PRO A 258 13.71 5.34 22.28
C PRO A 258 14.65 6.29 21.51
N ALA A 259 14.17 7.49 21.19
CA ALA A 259 15.00 8.50 20.53
C ALA A 259 16.20 8.90 21.42
N SER A 260 17.34 9.23 20.80
CA SER A 260 18.47 9.84 21.49
C SER A 260 18.03 11.12 22.20
N VAL A 261 18.89 11.69 23.05
CA VAL A 261 18.72 13.09 23.45
C VAL A 261 18.79 13.96 22.20
N ALA A 262 18.01 15.05 22.17
CA ALA A 262 18.05 16.00 21.08
C ALA A 262 19.33 16.85 21.14
N ILE A 263 19.83 17.26 19.98
CA ILE A 263 20.91 18.23 19.85
C ILE A 263 20.51 19.33 18.86
N ASP A 264 20.79 20.57 19.22
CA ASP A 264 20.64 21.72 18.34
C ASP A 264 21.94 21.95 17.56
N CYS A 265 21.85 21.87 16.24
CA CYS A 265 22.96 22.12 15.31
C CYS A 265 22.60 23.28 14.40
N THR A 266 23.41 24.33 14.41
CA THR A 266 23.17 25.50 13.56
C THR A 266 24.12 25.48 12.36
N THR A 267 23.59 25.46 11.14
CA THR A 267 24.38 25.60 9.91
C THR A 267 25.02 26.98 9.83
N THR A 268 26.21 27.08 9.22
CA THR A 268 26.85 28.38 9.01
C THR A 268 26.08 29.24 8.02
N ALA A 269 26.26 30.56 8.07
CA ALA A 269 25.73 31.42 7.03
C ALA A 269 26.44 31.08 5.68
N SER A 270 25.71 31.15 4.57
CA SER A 270 26.29 31.06 3.25
C SER A 270 27.11 32.38 2.99
N THR A 271 28.31 32.22 2.53
CA THR A 271 29.13 33.35 2.03
C THR A 271 28.91 33.56 0.53
N ASP A 272 28.26 32.62 -0.13
CA ASP A 272 27.88 32.67 -1.55
C ASP A 272 26.51 33.33 -1.70
N PRO A 273 26.41 34.48 -2.40
CA PRO A 273 25.13 35.15 -2.56
C PRO A 273 24.20 34.34 -3.46
N PRO A 274 22.86 34.40 -3.23
CA PRO A 274 21.92 33.74 -4.12
C PRO A 274 21.96 34.33 -5.54
N PRO A 275 21.61 33.55 -6.58
CA PRO A 275 21.46 34.05 -7.94
C PRO A 275 20.55 35.28 -8.03
N SER A 276 20.72 36.09 -9.06
CA SER A 276 19.74 37.11 -9.40
C SER A 276 18.38 36.49 -9.72
N ALA A 277 17.30 37.25 -9.53
CA ALA A 277 15.98 36.79 -9.95
C ALA A 277 15.96 36.55 -11.48
N PRO A 278 15.36 35.46 -11.98
CA PRO A 278 15.13 35.27 -13.40
C PRO A 278 14.23 36.36 -13.99
N GLY A 279 14.33 36.61 -15.28
CA GLY A 279 13.41 37.52 -15.97
C GLY A 279 11.95 37.01 -15.86
N THR A 280 10.99 37.94 -15.89
CA THR A 280 9.56 37.61 -15.90
C THR A 280 9.28 36.64 -17.05
N PRO A 281 8.67 35.47 -16.79
CA PRO A 281 8.41 34.51 -17.84
C PRO A 281 7.32 34.97 -18.81
N THR A 282 7.43 34.49 -20.04
CA THR A 282 6.39 34.57 -21.06
C THR A 282 5.78 33.18 -21.28
N VAL A 283 4.53 33.14 -21.67
CA VAL A 283 3.81 31.89 -21.92
C VAL A 283 3.50 31.74 -23.40
N SER A 284 3.64 30.54 -23.90
CA SER A 284 3.29 30.17 -25.29
C SER A 284 2.77 28.72 -25.33
N ALA A 285 2.29 28.29 -26.50
CA ALA A 285 1.79 26.93 -26.72
C ALA A 285 0.82 26.45 -25.62
N VAL A 286 -0.12 27.31 -25.20
CA VAL A 286 -1.11 26.97 -24.18
C VAL A 286 -2.05 25.91 -24.73
N THR A 287 -2.11 24.78 -24.01
CA THR A 287 -3.01 23.64 -24.30
C THR A 287 -4.02 23.46 -23.16
N ALA A 288 -4.89 22.47 -23.24
CA ALA A 288 -5.82 22.14 -22.18
C ALA A 288 -5.11 21.65 -20.89
N THR A 289 -3.90 21.13 -20.98
CA THR A 289 -3.20 20.52 -19.83
C THR A 289 -1.75 20.99 -19.66
N GLY A 290 -1.36 22.06 -20.33
CA GLY A 290 0.01 22.57 -20.23
C GLY A 290 0.26 23.86 -20.98
N ALA A 291 1.45 24.37 -20.82
CA ALA A 291 1.96 25.55 -21.53
C ALA A 291 3.50 25.51 -21.61
N THR A 292 4.07 26.23 -22.54
CA THR A 292 5.53 26.45 -22.60
C THR A 292 5.84 27.81 -21.97
N LEU A 293 6.75 27.83 -20.99
CA LEU A 293 7.29 29.05 -20.39
C LEU A 293 8.71 29.30 -20.89
N THR A 294 9.01 30.59 -21.12
CA THR A 294 10.36 31.08 -21.47
C THR A 294 10.66 32.33 -20.64
N TRP A 295 11.87 32.42 -20.07
CA TRP A 295 12.27 33.49 -19.16
C TRP A 295 13.69 34.01 -19.47
N GLY A 296 14.04 35.20 -18.96
CA GLY A 296 15.39 35.69 -18.99
C GLY A 296 16.31 34.98 -18.02
N ALA A 297 17.52 34.64 -18.43
CA ALA A 297 18.48 33.94 -17.57
C ALA A 297 18.81 34.76 -16.31
N ALA A 298 18.94 34.07 -15.19
CA ALA A 298 19.55 34.61 -13.98
C ALA A 298 21.08 34.56 -14.08
N THR A 299 21.74 35.42 -13.30
CA THR A 299 23.20 35.48 -13.17
C THR A 299 23.64 35.17 -11.76
N ASP A 300 24.79 34.55 -11.61
CA ASP A 300 25.40 34.17 -10.35
C ASP A 300 26.91 34.11 -10.49
N ASP A 301 27.68 34.35 -9.41
CA ASP A 301 29.14 34.37 -9.43
C ASP A 301 29.75 32.96 -9.46
N GLN A 302 29.03 31.92 -8.99
CA GLN A 302 29.42 30.52 -9.10
C GLN A 302 28.66 29.78 -10.20
N GLY A 303 27.67 30.42 -10.81
CA GLY A 303 26.86 29.92 -11.92
C GLY A 303 25.54 29.27 -11.51
N VAL A 304 24.55 29.55 -12.36
CA VAL A 304 23.21 28.97 -12.22
C VAL A 304 23.20 27.51 -12.74
N VAL A 305 22.71 26.56 -11.94
CA VAL A 305 22.63 25.12 -12.28
C VAL A 305 21.23 24.64 -12.49
N GLY A 306 20.20 25.43 -12.17
CA GLY A 306 18.81 25.02 -12.35
C GLY A 306 17.80 26.15 -12.19
N TYR A 307 16.59 25.87 -12.69
CA TYR A 307 15.40 26.70 -12.47
C TYR A 307 14.25 25.83 -11.97
N GLU A 308 13.42 26.42 -11.10
CA GLU A 308 12.14 25.84 -10.69
C GLU A 308 11.01 26.76 -11.12
N VAL A 309 10.05 26.21 -11.86
CA VAL A 309 8.79 26.90 -12.15
C VAL A 309 7.82 26.62 -10.99
N ARG A 310 7.23 27.66 -10.45
CA ARG A 310 6.39 27.59 -9.25
C ARG A 310 5.00 28.16 -9.48
N SER A 311 4.00 27.49 -8.89
CA SER A 311 2.65 28.01 -8.68
C SER A 311 2.48 28.31 -7.18
N GLY A 312 2.62 29.57 -6.78
CA GLY A 312 2.83 29.91 -5.38
C GLY A 312 4.09 29.27 -4.83
N ASN A 313 3.96 28.43 -3.80
CA ASN A 313 5.09 27.67 -3.22
C ASN A 313 5.30 26.29 -3.85
N ALA A 314 4.38 25.79 -4.67
CA ALA A 314 4.48 24.48 -5.28
C ALA A 314 5.37 24.51 -6.54
N VAL A 315 6.34 23.59 -6.62
CA VAL A 315 7.17 23.38 -7.82
C VAL A 315 6.35 22.57 -8.82
N VAL A 316 6.14 23.13 -10.03
CA VAL A 316 5.38 22.49 -11.12
C VAL A 316 6.27 22.01 -12.25
N ALA A 317 7.50 22.52 -12.35
CA ALA A 317 8.52 22.01 -13.27
C ALA A 317 9.92 22.37 -12.77
N THR A 318 10.92 21.56 -13.12
CA THR A 318 12.33 21.80 -12.80
C THR A 318 13.17 21.67 -14.08
N VAL A 319 14.12 22.56 -14.25
CA VAL A 319 15.09 22.53 -15.34
C VAL A 319 16.48 22.49 -14.73
N THR A 320 17.30 21.54 -15.14
CA THR A 320 18.70 21.40 -14.68
C THR A 320 19.66 21.48 -15.90
N GLY A 321 20.88 21.85 -15.66
CA GLY A 321 21.92 21.93 -16.70
C GLY A 321 23.00 22.93 -16.36
N THR A 322 24.09 22.97 -17.16
CA THR A 322 25.21 23.89 -16.97
C THR A 322 25.63 24.47 -18.32
N PRO A 323 25.09 25.64 -18.72
CA PRO A 323 23.97 26.37 -18.11
C PRO A 323 22.61 25.69 -18.31
N PRO A 324 21.64 25.88 -17.41
CA PRO A 324 20.31 25.33 -17.58
C PRO A 324 19.53 26.09 -18.67
N ALA A 325 18.61 25.37 -19.34
CA ALA A 325 17.74 25.99 -20.34
C ALA A 325 16.81 27.02 -19.68
N THR A 326 16.50 28.09 -20.40
CA THR A 326 15.57 29.15 -19.96
C THR A 326 14.17 29.00 -20.55
N THR A 327 13.82 27.79 -20.92
CA THR A 327 12.49 27.41 -21.41
C THR A 327 12.13 26.00 -20.94
N THR A 328 10.86 25.78 -20.64
CA THR A 328 10.34 24.44 -20.30
C THR A 328 8.86 24.32 -20.61
N ALA A 329 8.41 23.09 -20.87
CA ALA A 329 7.01 22.76 -20.90
C ALA A 329 6.53 22.43 -19.48
N VAL A 330 5.47 23.10 -19.02
CA VAL A 330 4.73 22.76 -17.82
C VAL A 330 3.54 21.91 -18.25
N THR A 331 3.41 20.71 -17.68
CA THR A 331 2.36 19.74 -18.04
C THR A 331 1.56 19.33 -16.79
N GLY A 332 0.43 18.67 -17.01
CA GLY A 332 -0.41 18.19 -15.88
C GLY A 332 -1.26 19.30 -15.25
N LEU A 333 -1.39 20.44 -15.91
CA LEU A 333 -2.27 21.52 -15.47
C LEU A 333 -3.75 21.13 -15.69
N ALA A 334 -4.64 21.66 -14.84
CA ALA A 334 -6.08 21.54 -15.07
C ALA A 334 -6.48 22.36 -16.32
N CYS A 335 -7.43 21.85 -17.10
CA CYS A 335 -7.96 22.59 -18.24
C CYS A 335 -8.98 23.66 -17.81
N ASP A 336 -9.17 24.70 -18.64
CA ASP A 336 -10.07 25.83 -18.39
C ASP A 336 -9.85 26.46 -16.98
N ALA A 337 -8.61 26.51 -16.55
CA ALA A 337 -8.21 26.97 -15.23
C ALA A 337 -7.15 28.09 -15.30
N PRO A 338 -7.27 29.12 -14.45
CA PRO A 338 -6.28 30.17 -14.37
C PRO A 338 -5.03 29.67 -13.60
N PHE A 339 -3.86 30.05 -14.10
CA PHE A 339 -2.58 29.81 -13.44
C PHE A 339 -1.77 31.10 -13.36
N ALA A 340 -1.03 31.23 -12.26
CA ALA A 340 -0.07 32.29 -12.04
C ALA A 340 1.27 31.63 -11.68
N LEU A 341 2.26 31.70 -12.59
CA LEU A 341 3.54 31.01 -12.47
C LEU A 341 4.69 31.98 -12.37
N SER A 342 5.67 31.65 -11.52
CA SER A 342 6.96 32.36 -11.41
C SER A 342 8.11 31.37 -11.51
N VAL A 343 9.33 31.89 -11.67
CA VAL A 343 10.54 31.07 -11.79
C VAL A 343 11.56 31.53 -10.74
N VAL A 344 12.24 30.58 -10.09
CA VAL A 344 13.41 30.82 -9.25
C VAL A 344 14.65 30.14 -9.84
N ALA A 345 15.83 30.70 -9.64
CA ALA A 345 17.11 30.10 -10.02
C ALA A 345 17.76 29.42 -8.81
N ARG A 346 18.59 28.39 -9.07
CA ARG A 346 19.46 27.73 -8.10
C ARG A 346 20.91 27.76 -8.58
N ASP A 347 21.86 27.98 -7.64
CA ASP A 347 23.28 27.86 -7.85
C ASP A 347 23.85 26.51 -7.42
N THR A 348 25.16 26.36 -7.54
CA THR A 348 25.91 25.16 -7.15
C THR A 348 25.97 24.96 -5.62
N ALA A 349 25.85 26.03 -4.83
CA ALA A 349 25.83 26.00 -3.38
C ALA A 349 24.44 25.68 -2.81
N GLY A 350 23.40 25.61 -3.67
CA GLY A 350 22.03 25.34 -3.30
C GLY A 350 21.23 26.58 -2.90
N ASN A 351 21.79 27.80 -3.02
CA ASN A 351 21.04 29.03 -2.78
C ASN A 351 19.93 29.19 -3.83
N VAL A 352 18.85 29.85 -3.44
CA VAL A 352 17.66 30.07 -4.28
C VAL A 352 17.46 31.58 -4.45
N SER A 353 17.29 32.02 -5.68
CA SER A 353 17.02 33.42 -5.99
C SER A 353 15.66 33.92 -5.43
N ALA A 354 15.49 35.22 -5.39
CA ALA A 354 14.14 35.80 -5.35
C ALA A 354 13.33 35.29 -6.56
N PRO A 355 12.00 35.14 -6.45
CA PRO A 355 11.17 34.75 -7.58
C PRO A 355 11.14 35.83 -8.65
N SER A 356 11.00 35.41 -9.89
CA SER A 356 10.74 36.30 -11.04
C SER A 356 9.39 37.03 -10.87
N GLY A 357 9.10 37.98 -11.74
CA GLY A 357 7.72 38.41 -11.98
C GLY A 357 6.82 37.23 -12.33
N THR A 358 5.52 37.35 -12.04
CA THR A 358 4.52 36.31 -12.31
C THR A 358 3.92 36.47 -13.70
N VAL A 359 3.79 35.40 -14.46
CA VAL A 359 2.96 35.32 -15.66
C VAL A 359 1.63 34.64 -15.35
N SER A 360 0.53 35.24 -15.78
CA SER A 360 -0.81 34.69 -15.63
C SER A 360 -1.38 34.27 -16.98
N PHE A 361 -1.99 33.11 -17.03
CA PHE A 361 -2.69 32.60 -18.21
C PHE A 361 -3.81 31.65 -17.80
N THR A 362 -4.74 31.38 -18.72
CA THR A 362 -5.76 30.34 -18.56
C THR A 362 -5.45 29.22 -19.56
N THR A 363 -5.41 27.99 -19.10
CA THR A 363 -5.29 26.82 -19.98
C THR A 363 -6.48 26.75 -20.96
N ALA A 364 -6.29 26.13 -22.11
CA ALA A 364 -7.35 25.99 -23.09
C ALA A 364 -8.54 25.22 -22.48
N ALA A 365 -9.71 25.45 -23.08
CA ALA A 365 -10.95 24.78 -22.67
C ALA A 365 -10.75 23.26 -22.61
N CYS A 366 -11.40 22.63 -21.63
CA CYS A 366 -11.38 21.19 -21.54
C CYS A 366 -11.99 20.59 -22.82
N PRO A 367 -11.37 19.55 -23.41
CA PRO A 367 -12.00 18.83 -24.51
C PRO A 367 -13.44 18.47 -24.12
N ALA A 368 -14.38 18.85 -24.95
CA ALA A 368 -15.81 18.72 -24.64
C ALA A 368 -16.25 17.26 -24.49
N ASP A 369 -15.47 16.34 -25.05
CA ASP A 369 -15.71 14.92 -24.96
C ASP A 369 -14.38 14.17 -24.66
N GLY A 370 -14.47 13.16 -23.83
CA GLY A 370 -13.32 12.42 -23.31
C GLY A 370 -12.63 11.50 -24.31
N GLY A 371 -12.82 11.74 -25.59
CA GLY A 371 -12.25 10.91 -26.64
C GLY A 371 -12.98 9.58 -26.87
N VAL A 372 -12.59 8.90 -27.93
CA VAL A 372 -13.15 7.62 -28.35
C VAL A 372 -12.11 6.54 -28.12
N PRO A 373 -12.46 5.41 -27.49
CA PRO A 373 -11.52 4.33 -27.29
C PRO A 373 -11.17 3.66 -28.63
N GLY A 374 -9.88 3.54 -28.92
CA GLY A 374 -9.33 2.82 -30.07
C GLY A 374 -9.40 1.31 -29.89
N SER A 375 -8.87 0.55 -30.84
CA SER A 375 -8.83 -0.91 -30.75
C SER A 375 -7.91 -1.39 -29.63
N PRO A 376 -8.36 -2.30 -28.75
CA PRO A 376 -7.51 -2.91 -27.73
C PRO A 376 -6.37 -3.71 -28.34
N THR A 377 -5.16 -3.49 -27.86
CA THR A 377 -3.97 -4.28 -28.21
C THR A 377 -3.52 -5.07 -26.98
N ALA A 378 -3.27 -6.36 -27.13
CA ALA A 378 -2.81 -7.19 -26.03
C ALA A 378 -1.44 -6.69 -25.51
N LEU A 379 -1.40 -6.26 -24.26
CA LEU A 379 -0.19 -5.83 -23.58
C LEU A 379 0.50 -7.01 -22.90
N SER A 380 -0.29 -7.89 -22.26
CA SER A 380 0.21 -9.05 -21.53
C SER A 380 -0.84 -10.16 -21.53
N THR A 381 -0.38 -11.41 -21.63
CA THR A 381 -1.22 -12.62 -21.73
C THR A 381 -0.85 -13.62 -20.62
N GLY A 382 -1.61 -14.71 -20.52
CA GLY A 382 -1.32 -15.77 -19.55
C GLY A 382 -1.75 -15.42 -18.12
N TRP A 383 -2.78 -14.59 -17.96
CA TRP A 383 -3.35 -14.23 -16.67
C TRP A 383 -4.48 -15.17 -16.25
N THR A 384 -4.66 -15.33 -14.94
CA THR A 384 -5.82 -16.01 -14.34
C THR A 384 -6.55 -15.03 -13.45
N ILE A 385 -7.65 -14.46 -13.93
CA ILE A 385 -8.50 -13.50 -13.18
C ILE A 385 -7.71 -12.30 -12.64
N PRO A 386 -7.06 -11.47 -13.51
CA PRO A 386 -6.44 -10.22 -13.07
C PRO A 386 -7.52 -9.25 -12.60
N TRP A 387 -7.46 -8.85 -11.29
CA TRP A 387 -8.57 -8.15 -10.66
C TRP A 387 -8.30 -6.68 -10.38
N GLY A 388 -7.29 -6.34 -9.62
CA GLY A 388 -6.95 -4.98 -9.21
C GLY A 388 -5.72 -4.45 -9.96
N VAL A 389 -5.69 -3.15 -10.23
CA VAL A 389 -4.54 -2.45 -10.84
C VAL A 389 -4.22 -1.22 -10.00
N GLY A 390 -3.02 -1.16 -9.42
CA GLY A 390 -2.50 -0.03 -8.65
C GLY A 390 -1.23 0.51 -9.30
N TRP A 391 -1.26 1.75 -9.82
CA TRP A 391 -0.12 2.37 -10.49
C TRP A 391 0.95 2.80 -9.51
N LEU A 392 2.20 2.52 -9.86
CA LEU A 392 3.36 3.09 -9.15
C LEU A 392 3.56 4.55 -9.58
N PRO A 393 4.16 5.39 -8.72
CA PRO A 393 4.35 6.82 -9.01
C PRO A 393 5.17 7.13 -10.25
N ASP A 394 5.98 6.17 -10.74
CA ASP A 394 6.75 6.31 -11.98
C ASP A 394 5.85 6.39 -13.23
N GLY A 395 4.57 6.04 -13.12
CA GLY A 395 3.62 5.96 -14.24
C GLY A 395 4.00 4.93 -15.32
N LYS A 396 5.09 4.18 -15.12
CA LYS A 396 5.63 3.22 -16.11
C LYS A 396 5.31 1.78 -15.76
N SER A 397 4.85 1.52 -14.54
CA SER A 397 4.46 0.20 -14.08
C SER A 397 3.32 0.26 -13.07
N ALA A 398 2.59 -0.84 -12.97
CA ALA A 398 1.52 -1.03 -11.98
C ALA A 398 1.66 -2.39 -11.29
N LEU A 399 1.12 -2.46 -10.09
CA LEU A 399 0.88 -3.73 -9.40
C LEU A 399 -0.50 -4.25 -9.81
N VAL A 400 -0.56 -5.51 -10.21
CA VAL A 400 -1.78 -6.19 -10.64
C VAL A 400 -2.01 -7.40 -9.75
N THR A 401 -3.20 -7.49 -9.15
CA THR A 401 -3.61 -8.64 -8.33
C THR A 401 -4.22 -9.73 -9.19
N GLU A 402 -3.94 -10.97 -8.88
CA GLU A 402 -4.57 -12.15 -9.47
C GLU A 402 -5.42 -12.83 -8.39
N ARG A 403 -6.75 -12.93 -8.61
CA ARG A 403 -7.75 -13.18 -7.57
C ARG A 403 -7.54 -14.50 -6.82
N ASP A 404 -7.42 -15.60 -7.55
CA ASP A 404 -7.47 -16.96 -6.97
C ASP A 404 -6.07 -17.52 -6.65
N SER A 405 -5.03 -17.01 -7.30
CA SER A 405 -3.63 -17.36 -6.99
C SER A 405 -3.07 -16.54 -5.82
N PHE A 406 -3.78 -15.47 -5.42
CA PHE A 406 -3.38 -14.50 -4.38
C PHE A 406 -2.05 -13.80 -4.67
N LYS A 407 -1.56 -13.90 -5.90
CA LYS A 407 -0.29 -13.30 -6.32
C LYS A 407 -0.49 -11.84 -6.71
N VAL A 408 0.55 -11.06 -6.48
CA VAL A 408 0.69 -9.71 -7.00
C VAL A 408 1.81 -9.72 -8.03
N PHE A 409 1.55 -9.10 -9.16
CA PHE A 409 2.52 -8.96 -10.24
C PHE A 409 2.81 -7.49 -10.49
N ARG A 410 4.06 -7.16 -10.77
CA ARG A 410 4.41 -5.90 -11.41
C ARG A 410 4.26 -6.09 -12.92
N LEU A 411 3.49 -5.21 -13.55
CA LEU A 411 3.33 -5.13 -15.01
C LEU A 411 3.82 -3.77 -15.49
N THR A 412 4.74 -3.75 -16.45
CA THR A 412 5.25 -2.50 -17.05
C THR A 412 4.35 -2.06 -18.20
N THR A 413 4.42 -0.78 -18.59
CA THR A 413 3.75 -0.25 -19.79
C THR A 413 4.27 -0.87 -21.09
N GLY A 414 5.42 -1.54 -21.06
CA GLY A 414 5.96 -2.36 -22.15
C GLY A 414 5.50 -3.83 -22.14
N GLY A 415 4.66 -4.26 -21.18
CA GLY A 415 4.07 -5.60 -21.13
C GLY A 415 4.88 -6.63 -20.34
N THR A 416 6.02 -6.28 -19.75
CA THR A 416 6.79 -7.20 -18.90
C THR A 416 6.07 -7.44 -17.59
N ARG A 417 5.77 -8.71 -17.28
CA ARG A 417 5.11 -9.18 -16.06
C ARG A 417 6.09 -9.91 -15.16
N THR A 418 6.18 -9.53 -13.89
CA THR A 418 7.03 -10.14 -12.87
C THR A 418 6.22 -10.38 -11.61
N ALA A 419 6.22 -11.59 -11.06
CA ALA A 419 5.60 -11.88 -9.76
C ALA A 419 6.44 -11.21 -8.67
N VAL A 420 5.78 -10.48 -7.76
CA VAL A 420 6.44 -9.74 -6.67
C VAL A 420 6.10 -10.28 -5.29
N GLY A 421 5.13 -11.18 -5.18
CA GLY A 421 4.78 -11.84 -3.92
C GLY A 421 3.37 -12.40 -3.93
N THR A 422 3.03 -13.07 -2.82
CA THR A 422 1.71 -13.63 -2.54
C THR A 422 1.15 -13.02 -1.27
N VAL A 423 -0.14 -12.70 -1.25
CA VAL A 423 -0.81 -12.11 -0.08
C VAL A 423 -1.15 -13.23 0.90
N PRO A 424 -0.61 -13.21 2.12
CA PRO A 424 -0.86 -14.25 3.12
C PRO A 424 -2.33 -14.25 3.59
N ASN A 425 -2.80 -15.42 4.05
CA ASN A 425 -4.14 -15.61 4.62
C ASN A 425 -5.30 -15.29 3.66
N ALA A 426 -5.03 -15.13 2.37
CA ALA A 426 -6.08 -14.99 1.38
C ALA A 426 -6.69 -16.37 1.06
N VAL A 427 -8.01 -16.40 0.89
CA VAL A 427 -8.76 -17.61 0.52
C VAL A 427 -9.78 -17.28 -0.57
N THR A 428 -10.16 -18.26 -1.37
CA THR A 428 -11.27 -18.13 -2.31
C THR A 428 -12.64 -18.33 -1.60
N THR A 429 -13.71 -18.02 -2.30
CA THR A 429 -15.08 -18.33 -1.85
C THR A 429 -15.82 -19.20 -2.86
N ASP A 430 -15.12 -19.78 -3.84
CA ASP A 430 -15.68 -20.46 -5.02
C ASP A 430 -16.66 -19.57 -5.81
N GLY A 431 -16.41 -18.26 -5.77
CA GLY A 431 -17.25 -17.24 -6.39
C GLY A 431 -16.45 -15.97 -6.67
N GLU A 432 -16.79 -14.88 -5.98
CA GLU A 432 -16.15 -13.56 -6.19
C GLU A 432 -15.02 -13.24 -5.20
N GLY A 433 -14.94 -13.97 -4.09
CA GLY A 433 -13.91 -13.73 -3.06
C GLY A 433 -12.53 -14.24 -3.48
N GLY A 434 -11.49 -13.64 -2.91
CA GLY A 434 -10.09 -13.92 -3.20
C GLY A 434 -9.22 -12.69 -2.94
N LEU A 435 -8.15 -12.51 -3.69
CA LEU A 435 -7.37 -11.27 -3.70
C LEU A 435 -8.01 -10.29 -4.68
N LEU A 436 -8.53 -9.17 -4.16
CA LEU A 436 -9.36 -8.23 -4.90
C LEU A 436 -8.60 -6.95 -5.26
N GLY A 437 -9.01 -5.81 -4.70
CA GLY A 437 -8.46 -4.51 -5.03
C GLY A 437 -7.06 -4.26 -4.48
N ILE A 438 -6.37 -3.38 -5.15
CA ILE A 438 -5.07 -2.84 -4.73
C ILE A 438 -5.03 -1.33 -4.96
N ALA A 439 -4.45 -0.60 -4.03
CA ALA A 439 -4.13 0.81 -4.17
C ALA A 439 -2.70 1.08 -3.68
N VAL A 440 -1.97 1.91 -4.39
CA VAL A 440 -0.62 2.34 -4.02
C VAL A 440 -0.73 3.63 -3.21
N ASP A 441 0.02 3.73 -2.12
CA ASP A 441 0.02 4.92 -1.26
C ASP A 441 0.44 6.16 -2.06
N PRO A 442 -0.26 7.31 -1.94
CA PRO A 442 0.17 8.54 -2.59
C PRO A 442 1.59 8.98 -2.22
N ASN A 443 2.07 8.62 -1.03
CA ASN A 443 3.44 8.83 -0.56
C ASN A 443 4.33 7.59 -0.70
N TRP A 444 4.06 6.72 -1.69
CA TRP A 444 4.78 5.46 -1.87
C TRP A 444 6.30 5.63 -1.96
N SER A 445 6.77 6.70 -2.59
CA SER A 445 8.21 7.01 -2.67
C SER A 445 8.88 7.18 -1.30
N GLY A 446 8.12 7.53 -0.27
CA GLY A 446 8.60 7.69 1.09
C GLY A 446 8.35 6.50 2.01
N ASN A 447 7.29 5.71 1.75
CA ASN A 447 6.85 4.67 2.68
C ASN A 447 6.71 3.27 2.06
N HIS A 448 6.74 3.17 0.73
CA HIS A 448 6.58 1.93 -0.03
C HIS A 448 5.29 1.14 0.28
N TYR A 449 4.25 1.80 0.78
CA TYR A 449 3.02 1.13 1.18
C TYR A 449 2.10 0.85 -0.01
N VAL A 450 1.49 -0.32 0.05
CA VAL A 450 0.40 -0.74 -0.83
C VAL A 450 -0.73 -1.31 0.02
N TYR A 451 -1.95 -1.03 -0.38
CA TYR A 451 -3.17 -1.45 0.31
C TYR A 451 -3.88 -2.47 -0.54
N LEU A 452 -4.31 -3.56 0.07
CA LEU A 452 -5.00 -4.64 -0.62
C LEU A 452 -6.28 -4.99 0.14
N MET A 453 -7.31 -5.36 -0.59
CA MET A 453 -8.48 -6.01 -0.03
C MET A 453 -8.51 -7.45 -0.47
N HIS A 454 -8.66 -8.35 0.48
CA HIS A 454 -8.77 -9.77 0.20
C HIS A 454 -9.76 -10.46 1.12
N THR A 455 -10.25 -11.61 0.68
CA THR A 455 -11.02 -12.52 1.49
C THR A 455 -10.10 -13.38 2.35
N ALA A 456 -10.41 -13.53 3.63
CA ALA A 456 -9.73 -14.41 4.57
C ALA A 456 -10.74 -15.40 5.17
N ALA A 457 -10.27 -16.32 6.02
CA ALA A 457 -11.14 -17.36 6.61
C ALA A 457 -12.35 -16.76 7.34
N GLU A 458 -12.15 -15.67 8.09
CA GLU A 458 -13.19 -15.05 8.93
C GLU A 458 -14.04 -14.00 8.21
N GLY A 459 -13.61 -13.50 7.05
CA GLY A 459 -14.26 -12.41 6.31
C GLY A 459 -13.33 -11.67 5.39
N ASN A 460 -13.84 -10.64 4.73
CA ASN A 460 -13.02 -9.75 3.94
C ASN A 460 -12.25 -8.79 4.87
N ARG A 461 -11.05 -8.39 4.47
CA ARG A 461 -10.21 -7.46 5.22
C ARG A 461 -9.41 -6.54 4.30
N ILE A 462 -9.10 -5.36 4.82
CA ILE A 462 -8.17 -4.43 4.20
C ILE A 462 -6.85 -4.54 4.92
N VAL A 463 -5.79 -4.74 4.16
CA VAL A 463 -4.42 -4.88 4.68
C VAL A 463 -3.50 -3.88 4.04
N ARG A 464 -2.43 -3.53 4.72
CA ARG A 464 -1.30 -2.79 4.20
C ARG A 464 -0.11 -3.71 4.11
N MET A 465 0.62 -3.63 3.00
CA MET A 465 1.89 -4.30 2.80
C MET A 465 2.93 -3.29 2.32
N THR A 466 4.19 -3.67 2.31
CA THR A 466 5.27 -2.90 1.69
C THR A 466 5.65 -3.54 0.37
N TYR A 467 5.90 -2.70 -0.63
CA TYR A 467 6.50 -3.12 -1.90
C TYR A 467 7.75 -2.28 -2.14
N ASP A 468 8.93 -2.89 -2.02
CA ASP A 468 10.24 -2.22 -2.08
C ASP A 468 10.73 -1.93 -3.52
N GLY A 469 9.91 -2.20 -4.54
CA GLY A 469 10.28 -2.12 -5.96
C GLY A 469 10.58 -3.50 -6.57
N SER A 470 10.80 -4.52 -5.75
CA SER A 470 11.09 -5.91 -6.16
C SER A 470 10.17 -6.94 -5.51
N THR A 471 9.96 -6.84 -4.20
CA THR A 471 9.23 -7.82 -3.39
C THR A 471 8.12 -7.21 -2.55
N LEU A 472 7.08 -7.99 -2.32
CA LEU A 472 5.93 -7.64 -1.47
C LEU A 472 6.10 -8.29 -0.09
N GLY A 473 6.04 -7.50 0.99
CA GLY A 473 6.20 -7.98 2.37
C GLY A 473 5.40 -7.18 3.39
N GLY A 474 5.69 -7.33 4.68
CA GLY A 474 5.18 -6.47 5.74
C GLY A 474 3.65 -6.50 5.91
N TYR A 475 3.01 -7.70 5.85
CA TYR A 475 1.56 -7.86 5.96
C TYR A 475 1.02 -7.33 7.29
N LYS A 476 0.12 -6.34 7.23
CA LYS A 476 -0.54 -5.74 8.38
C LYS A 476 -2.04 -5.57 8.11
N VAL A 477 -2.88 -6.14 8.97
CA VAL A 477 -4.34 -5.95 8.91
C VAL A 477 -4.67 -4.54 9.41
N LEU A 478 -5.39 -3.77 8.60
CA LEU A 478 -5.88 -2.43 8.93
C LEU A 478 -7.35 -2.43 9.33
N LEU A 479 -8.18 -3.18 8.61
CA LEU A 479 -9.62 -3.30 8.88
C LEU A 479 -10.07 -4.74 8.63
N GLN A 480 -10.83 -5.27 9.56
CA GLN A 480 -11.47 -6.59 9.50
C GLN A 480 -12.92 -6.51 9.98
N GLY A 481 -13.65 -7.63 9.95
CA GLY A 481 -15.06 -7.64 10.35
C GLY A 481 -16.03 -7.33 9.20
N ILE A 482 -15.54 -7.27 7.97
CA ILE A 482 -16.35 -7.21 6.75
C ILE A 482 -16.78 -8.64 6.44
N LYS A 483 -18.08 -8.97 6.55
CA LYS A 483 -18.56 -10.31 6.23
C LYS A 483 -18.27 -10.66 4.77
N LYS A 484 -17.92 -11.94 4.53
CA LYS A 484 -17.77 -12.52 3.21
C LYS A 484 -18.93 -13.44 2.87
N ASN A 485 -19.13 -13.66 1.60
CA ASN A 485 -19.94 -14.77 1.09
C ASN A 485 -19.37 -15.24 -0.24
N ARG A 486 -19.98 -16.25 -0.86
CA ARG A 486 -19.61 -16.70 -2.20
C ARG A 486 -19.60 -15.55 -3.20
N TYR A 487 -20.60 -14.68 -3.13
CA TYR A 487 -20.75 -13.48 -3.98
C TYR A 487 -20.88 -12.21 -3.12
N HIS A 488 -20.88 -11.05 -3.76
CA HIS A 488 -21.07 -9.73 -3.17
C HIS A 488 -20.02 -9.37 -2.11
N ASN A 489 -18.75 -9.54 -2.50
CA ASN A 489 -17.64 -9.16 -1.63
C ASN A 489 -17.17 -7.70 -1.83
N GLY A 490 -17.58 -7.04 -2.93
CA GLY A 490 -17.09 -5.72 -3.30
C GLY A 490 -15.61 -5.77 -3.67
N GLY A 491 -14.78 -4.95 -3.05
CA GLY A 491 -13.34 -5.15 -3.05
C GLY A 491 -12.50 -4.07 -3.71
N ARG A 492 -13.08 -3.02 -4.33
CA ARG A 492 -12.30 -1.96 -4.97
C ARG A 492 -11.71 -1.01 -3.93
N LEU A 493 -10.45 -0.63 -4.15
CA LEU A 493 -9.73 0.37 -3.37
C LEU A 493 -9.32 1.54 -4.25
N ALA A 494 -9.45 2.76 -3.73
CA ALA A 494 -8.96 3.97 -4.39
C ALA A 494 -8.57 5.02 -3.36
N PHE A 495 -7.47 5.74 -3.59
CA PHE A 495 -7.18 6.95 -2.83
C PHE A 495 -7.95 8.14 -3.38
N GLY A 496 -8.57 8.90 -2.50
CA GLY A 496 -9.20 10.16 -2.84
C GLY A 496 -8.19 11.31 -2.93
N PRO A 497 -8.57 12.42 -3.58
CA PRO A 497 -7.76 13.64 -3.61
C PRO A 497 -7.56 14.26 -2.22
N ASP A 498 -8.34 13.83 -1.24
CA ASP A 498 -8.24 14.18 0.18
C ASP A 498 -7.22 13.33 0.95
N GLY A 499 -6.50 12.41 0.26
CA GLY A 499 -5.47 11.56 0.82
C GLY A 499 -5.98 10.35 1.63
N TYR A 500 -7.29 10.13 1.71
CA TYR A 500 -7.87 8.97 2.41
C TYR A 500 -8.11 7.80 1.45
N LEU A 501 -8.09 6.59 2.02
CA LEU A 501 -8.40 5.37 1.28
C LEU A 501 -9.91 5.12 1.28
N TYR A 502 -10.47 4.95 0.12
CA TYR A 502 -11.86 4.53 -0.08
C TYR A 502 -11.90 3.05 -0.46
N ALA A 503 -12.87 2.33 0.12
CA ALA A 503 -13.05 0.91 -0.12
C ALA A 503 -14.52 0.58 -0.35
N SER A 504 -14.81 -0.22 -1.37
CA SER A 504 -16.14 -0.73 -1.62
C SER A 504 -16.35 -2.10 -0.97
N THR A 505 -17.50 -2.31 -0.34
CA THR A 505 -17.88 -3.57 0.30
C THR A 505 -19.27 -4.00 -0.13
N GLY A 506 -19.43 -5.26 -0.52
CA GLY A 506 -20.74 -5.81 -0.83
C GLY A 506 -21.55 -6.21 0.40
N ASP A 507 -22.83 -6.50 0.20
CA ASP A 507 -23.76 -6.91 1.25
C ASP A 507 -23.56 -8.36 1.74
N ALA A 508 -22.59 -9.09 1.16
CA ALA A 508 -22.33 -10.50 1.44
C ALA A 508 -23.58 -11.39 1.31
N GLN A 509 -24.43 -11.12 0.32
CA GLN A 509 -25.74 -11.78 0.09
C GLN A 509 -26.69 -11.70 1.31
N THR A 510 -26.52 -10.66 2.13
CA THR A 510 -27.37 -10.35 3.29
C THR A 510 -27.82 -8.89 3.15
N SER A 511 -28.85 -8.68 2.35
CA SER A 511 -29.27 -7.36 1.86
C SER A 511 -29.60 -6.35 2.98
N SER A 512 -30.06 -6.82 4.14
CA SER A 512 -30.33 -5.95 5.30
C SER A 512 -29.07 -5.25 5.83
N LEU A 513 -27.88 -5.81 5.63
CA LEU A 513 -26.63 -5.19 6.05
C LEU A 513 -26.34 -3.88 5.31
N ALA A 514 -26.85 -3.72 4.08
CA ALA A 514 -26.66 -2.52 3.29
C ALA A 514 -27.25 -1.28 3.97
N GLN A 515 -28.39 -1.42 4.67
CA GLN A 515 -29.08 -0.34 5.38
C GLN A 515 -28.60 -0.17 6.84
N ASP A 516 -27.95 -1.18 7.42
CA ASP A 516 -27.40 -1.08 8.78
C ASP A 516 -26.11 -0.25 8.79
N LYS A 517 -26.17 0.95 9.35
CA LYS A 517 -25.01 1.89 9.43
C LYS A 517 -23.89 1.40 10.38
N ASN A 518 -24.16 0.40 11.22
CA ASN A 518 -23.14 -0.21 12.07
C ASN A 518 -22.42 -1.37 11.36
N SER A 519 -22.95 -1.85 10.25
CA SER A 519 -22.32 -2.85 9.41
C SER A 519 -21.30 -2.23 8.45
N LEU A 520 -20.20 -2.94 8.20
CA LEU A 520 -19.22 -2.58 7.18
C LEU A 520 -19.60 -3.11 5.78
N ASN A 521 -20.70 -3.84 5.65
CA ASN A 521 -21.14 -4.48 4.41
C ASN A 521 -22.18 -3.64 3.67
N GLY A 522 -22.13 -3.62 2.33
CA GLY A 522 -22.99 -2.79 1.49
C GLY A 522 -22.69 -1.30 1.63
N LYS A 523 -21.42 -0.94 1.59
CA LYS A 523 -20.91 0.41 1.91
C LYS A 523 -19.82 0.87 0.96
N ILE A 524 -19.67 2.18 0.85
CA ILE A 524 -18.37 2.78 0.59
C ILE A 524 -17.80 3.20 1.93
N LEU A 525 -16.61 2.68 2.26
CA LEU A 525 -15.88 3.01 3.47
C LEU A 525 -14.80 4.05 3.16
N ARG A 526 -14.47 4.91 4.14
CA ARG A 526 -13.37 5.88 4.02
C ARG A 526 -12.52 5.84 5.28
N LEU A 527 -11.23 5.59 5.11
CA LEU A 527 -10.28 5.34 6.20
C LEU A 527 -8.94 6.04 5.96
N THR A 528 -8.21 6.26 7.05
CA THR A 528 -6.85 6.78 7.02
C THR A 528 -5.86 5.70 6.58
N THR A 529 -4.65 6.08 6.24
CA THR A 529 -3.57 5.17 5.83
C THR A 529 -3.09 4.23 6.94
N ASP A 530 -3.41 4.53 8.20
CA ASP A 530 -3.15 3.65 9.36
C ASP A 530 -4.35 2.78 9.77
N GLY A 531 -5.45 2.84 9.01
CA GLY A 531 -6.61 1.97 9.17
C GLY A 531 -7.67 2.46 10.14
N LYS A 532 -7.67 3.73 10.53
CA LYS A 532 -8.74 4.33 11.34
C LYS A 532 -9.84 4.92 10.47
N ALA A 533 -11.02 5.10 11.01
CA ALA A 533 -12.07 5.85 10.34
C ALA A 533 -11.57 7.27 10.02
N ALA A 534 -11.76 7.73 8.78
CA ALA A 534 -11.28 9.04 8.38
C ALA A 534 -12.05 10.16 9.11
N PRO A 535 -11.36 11.22 9.57
CA PRO A 535 -12.03 12.38 10.13
C PRO A 535 -13.07 12.97 9.17
N GLY A 536 -14.20 13.40 9.72
CA GLY A 536 -15.29 13.98 8.92
C GLY A 536 -16.16 12.96 8.19
N ASN A 537 -16.03 11.66 8.46
CA ASN A 537 -16.99 10.66 7.99
C ASN A 537 -18.39 10.95 8.58
N PRO A 538 -19.46 10.83 7.79
CA PRO A 538 -20.81 11.30 8.16
C PRO A 538 -21.37 10.70 9.44
N PHE A 539 -20.97 9.47 9.78
CA PHE A 539 -21.53 8.70 10.91
C PHE A 539 -20.52 8.50 12.04
N GLY A 540 -19.37 9.20 12.04
CA GLY A 540 -18.30 8.99 13.02
C GLY A 540 -17.68 7.58 12.99
N SER A 541 -17.92 6.82 11.91
CA SER A 541 -17.46 5.46 11.69
C SER A 541 -16.71 5.37 10.34
N TYR A 542 -16.37 4.16 9.90
CA TYR A 542 -15.76 3.95 8.57
C TYR A 542 -16.71 4.26 7.41
N VAL A 543 -18.02 4.28 7.65
CA VAL A 543 -19.05 4.39 6.62
C VAL A 543 -19.07 5.79 6.02
N TYR A 544 -18.86 5.87 4.70
CA TYR A 544 -18.95 7.09 3.92
C TYR A 544 -20.30 7.21 3.21
N SER A 545 -20.78 6.12 2.59
CA SER A 545 -22.12 5.96 2.04
C SER A 545 -22.64 4.54 2.28
N TYR A 546 -23.95 4.33 2.15
CA TYR A 546 -24.60 3.05 2.46
C TYR A 546 -25.73 2.74 1.48
N GLY A 547 -26.32 1.53 1.61
CA GLY A 547 -27.38 1.10 0.71
C GLY A 547 -26.86 0.58 -0.61
N HIS A 548 -25.66 -0.06 -0.62
CA HIS A 548 -25.04 -0.67 -1.77
C HIS A 548 -25.19 -2.20 -1.73
N ARG A 549 -25.31 -2.82 -2.92
CA ARG A 549 -25.40 -4.29 -3.05
C ARG A 549 -24.02 -4.92 -3.26
N ASN A 550 -23.38 -4.66 -4.38
CA ASN A 550 -22.07 -5.22 -4.72
C ASN A 550 -21.23 -4.24 -5.56
N PRO A 551 -20.74 -3.17 -4.95
CA PRO A 551 -19.94 -2.16 -5.62
C PRO A 551 -18.54 -2.69 -5.94
N GLN A 552 -18.14 -2.69 -7.23
CA GLN A 552 -16.84 -3.18 -7.69
C GLN A 552 -16.01 -2.13 -8.45
N GLY A 553 -16.57 -0.97 -8.75
CA GLY A 553 -15.90 0.11 -9.45
C GLY A 553 -15.81 1.37 -8.58
N LEU A 554 -14.62 1.97 -8.46
CA LEU A 554 -14.42 3.27 -7.82
C LEU A 554 -13.43 4.10 -8.66
N ALA A 555 -13.78 5.34 -8.96
CA ALA A 555 -12.85 6.28 -9.59
C ALA A 555 -13.20 7.72 -9.23
N PHE A 556 -12.19 8.55 -9.04
CA PHE A 556 -12.35 9.98 -8.88
C PHE A 556 -12.24 10.70 -10.22
N ASP A 557 -13.10 11.69 -10.43
CA ASP A 557 -12.94 12.61 -11.55
C ASP A 557 -12.02 13.79 -11.17
N ARG A 558 -11.73 14.65 -12.14
CA ARG A 558 -10.86 15.81 -11.94
C ARG A 558 -11.38 16.84 -10.91
N ASN A 559 -12.69 16.82 -10.63
CA ASN A 559 -13.32 17.70 -9.64
C ASN A 559 -13.33 17.07 -8.24
N GLY A 560 -12.70 15.90 -8.08
CA GLY A 560 -12.67 15.16 -6.83
C GLY A 560 -13.98 14.44 -6.50
N ARG A 561 -14.91 14.31 -7.45
CA ARG A 561 -16.17 13.58 -7.25
C ARG A 561 -15.89 12.08 -7.40
N LEU A 562 -16.43 11.30 -6.47
CA LEU A 562 -16.30 9.83 -6.48
C LEU A 562 -17.43 9.20 -7.29
N TRP A 563 -17.06 8.48 -8.34
CA TRP A 563 -17.93 7.63 -9.14
C TRP A 563 -17.80 6.19 -8.69
N GLU A 564 -18.91 5.49 -8.66
CA GLU A 564 -19.01 4.10 -8.22
C GLU A 564 -19.88 3.32 -9.20
N ALA A 565 -19.50 2.05 -9.45
CA ALA A 565 -20.28 1.13 -10.29
C ALA A 565 -20.57 -0.16 -9.54
N GLU A 566 -21.86 -0.59 -9.52
CA GLU A 566 -22.30 -1.75 -8.77
C GLU A 566 -23.29 -2.66 -9.52
N PHE A 567 -23.29 -3.92 -9.13
CA PHE A 567 -24.21 -4.93 -9.62
C PHE A 567 -25.55 -4.81 -8.91
N GLY A 568 -26.61 -4.73 -9.69
CA GLY A 568 -27.96 -4.97 -9.22
C GLY A 568 -28.26 -6.46 -8.97
N ASP A 569 -29.48 -6.76 -8.60
CA ASP A 569 -29.92 -8.13 -8.36
C ASP A 569 -30.49 -8.78 -9.62
N SER A 570 -31.57 -8.24 -10.09
CA SER A 570 -32.33 -8.84 -11.20
C SER A 570 -32.85 -7.84 -12.22
N LYS A 571 -32.81 -6.53 -11.90
CA LYS A 571 -33.40 -5.50 -12.73
C LYS A 571 -32.34 -4.57 -13.33
N ARG A 572 -31.56 -3.89 -12.49
CA ARG A 572 -30.68 -2.79 -12.90
C ARG A 572 -29.32 -2.83 -12.23
N ASP A 573 -28.28 -2.76 -13.03
CA ASP A 573 -26.94 -2.38 -12.63
C ASP A 573 -26.80 -0.85 -12.65
N GLU A 574 -25.88 -0.28 -11.89
CA GLU A 574 -25.86 1.16 -11.63
C GLU A 574 -24.48 1.80 -11.79
N LEU A 575 -24.49 3.06 -12.20
CA LEU A 575 -23.37 4.00 -12.03
C LEU A 575 -23.85 5.13 -11.10
N ASN A 576 -23.20 5.25 -9.97
CA ASN A 576 -23.53 6.17 -8.90
C ASN A 576 -22.50 7.30 -8.78
N LEU A 577 -22.96 8.50 -8.41
CA LEU A 577 -22.11 9.58 -7.93
C LEU A 577 -22.20 9.63 -6.40
N ILE A 578 -21.11 9.24 -5.75
CA ILE A 578 -21.10 9.02 -4.29
C ILE A 578 -20.99 10.34 -3.52
N LYS A 579 -21.92 10.52 -2.59
CA LYS A 579 -21.98 11.65 -1.65
C LYS A 579 -21.84 11.16 -0.21
N PRO A 580 -21.17 11.93 0.67
CA PRO A 580 -21.05 11.57 2.07
C PRO A 580 -22.44 11.47 2.73
N GLY A 581 -22.67 10.36 3.44
CA GLY A 581 -23.93 10.11 4.18
C GLY A 581 -25.12 9.67 3.34
N ALA A 582 -25.00 9.62 2.01
CA ALA A 582 -26.10 9.26 1.11
C ALA A 582 -26.43 7.76 1.18
N ASN A 583 -27.74 7.47 1.00
CA ASN A 583 -28.30 6.12 0.88
C ASN A 583 -28.61 5.80 -0.58
N TYR A 584 -28.02 4.75 -1.13
CA TYR A 584 -28.19 4.33 -2.52
C TYR A 584 -29.28 3.28 -2.72
N GLY A 585 -30.08 3.03 -1.69
CA GLY A 585 -31.40 2.42 -1.77
C GLY A 585 -31.48 0.90 -1.64
N TRP A 586 -30.42 0.15 -1.90
CA TRP A 586 -30.46 -1.31 -1.78
C TRP A 586 -30.77 -1.74 -0.34
N PRO A 587 -31.68 -2.73 -0.08
CA PRO A 587 -32.44 -3.53 -1.05
C PRO A 587 -33.82 -2.98 -1.44
N THR A 588 -34.19 -1.82 -0.96
CA THR A 588 -35.52 -1.25 -1.23
C THR A 588 -35.67 -0.80 -2.70
N CYS A 589 -34.57 -0.28 -3.24
CA CYS A 589 -34.47 0.20 -4.62
C CYS A 589 -33.43 -0.56 -5.40
N GLU A 590 -33.65 -0.72 -6.70
CA GLU A 590 -32.72 -1.21 -7.70
C GLU A 590 -32.95 -0.40 -8.97
N GLY A 591 -32.00 0.46 -9.34
CA GLY A 591 -32.19 1.51 -10.34
C GLY A 591 -32.87 2.75 -9.76
N THR A 592 -33.56 3.53 -10.62
CA THR A 592 -34.25 4.73 -10.20
C THR A 592 -35.44 4.38 -9.30
N CYS A 593 -35.61 5.18 -8.22
CA CYS A 593 -36.55 4.92 -7.17
C CYS A 593 -37.06 6.23 -6.55
N ASP A 594 -38.37 6.30 -6.28
CA ASP A 594 -39.04 7.48 -5.74
C ASP A 594 -39.26 7.38 -4.21
N VAL A 595 -38.26 6.84 -3.50
CA VAL A 595 -38.30 6.75 -2.05
C VAL A 595 -37.52 7.91 -1.44
N ALA A 596 -38.17 8.66 -0.57
CA ALA A 596 -37.57 9.80 0.10
C ALA A 596 -36.32 9.42 0.90
N GLY A 597 -35.24 10.18 0.75
CA GLY A 597 -33.95 9.94 1.40
C GLY A 597 -33.05 8.93 0.70
N MET A 598 -33.47 8.36 -0.42
CA MET A 598 -32.63 7.52 -1.28
C MET A 598 -32.10 8.30 -2.47
N THR A 599 -30.89 7.98 -2.89
CA THR A 599 -30.17 8.65 -3.97
C THR A 599 -30.23 7.78 -5.21
N ASN A 600 -30.74 8.34 -6.30
CA ASN A 600 -30.83 7.63 -7.58
C ASN A 600 -29.50 7.54 -8.30
N PRO A 601 -29.24 6.45 -9.05
CA PRO A 601 -28.07 6.33 -9.90
C PRO A 601 -28.07 7.39 -11.01
N LYS A 602 -26.90 7.72 -11.52
CA LYS A 602 -26.73 8.64 -12.66
C LYS A 602 -26.96 7.96 -14.02
N ALA A 603 -26.72 6.66 -14.07
CA ALA A 603 -27.08 5.80 -15.20
C ALA A 603 -27.36 4.38 -14.69
N SER A 604 -28.18 3.63 -15.39
CA SER A 604 -28.48 2.24 -15.06
C SER A 604 -28.73 1.40 -16.31
N TRP A 605 -28.43 0.12 -16.22
CA TRP A 605 -28.54 -0.86 -17.31
C TRP A 605 -29.30 -2.11 -16.87
N PRO A 606 -29.94 -2.85 -17.81
CA PRO A 606 -30.35 -4.21 -17.53
C PRO A 606 -29.15 -5.07 -17.11
N VAL A 607 -29.31 -5.97 -16.15
CA VAL A 607 -28.20 -6.78 -15.59
C VAL A 607 -27.49 -7.68 -16.61
N ASN A 608 -28.11 -7.98 -17.75
CA ASN A 608 -27.49 -8.72 -18.84
C ASN A 608 -26.61 -7.85 -19.76
N GLU A 609 -26.67 -6.53 -19.63
CA GLU A 609 -25.89 -5.60 -20.45
C GLU A 609 -24.66 -5.02 -19.75
N ALA A 610 -24.57 -5.18 -18.44
CA ALA A 610 -23.46 -4.66 -17.66
C ALA A 610 -22.85 -5.70 -16.72
N SER A 611 -23.32 -5.89 -15.50
CA SER A 611 -22.55 -6.45 -14.37
C SER A 611 -21.24 -5.68 -14.24
N PRO A 612 -21.32 -4.39 -13.84
CA PRO A 612 -20.21 -3.46 -13.96
C PRO A 612 -19.15 -3.74 -12.89
N SER A 613 -17.88 -3.68 -13.27
CA SER A 613 -16.77 -3.87 -12.35
C SER A 613 -15.86 -2.62 -12.35
N GLY A 614 -14.58 -2.75 -12.68
CA GLY A 614 -13.67 -1.61 -12.61
C GLY A 614 -14.06 -0.46 -13.53
N ILE A 615 -13.91 0.77 -13.02
CA ILE A 615 -14.12 2.01 -13.76
C ILE A 615 -12.88 2.88 -13.74
N ALA A 616 -12.72 3.73 -14.74
CA ALA A 616 -11.72 4.80 -14.78
C ALA A 616 -12.34 6.06 -15.39
N VAL A 617 -11.88 7.22 -14.93
CA VAL A 617 -12.28 8.51 -15.50
C VAL A 617 -11.15 9.12 -16.30
N VAL A 618 -11.41 9.42 -17.58
CA VAL A 618 -10.48 10.13 -18.46
C VAL A 618 -11.23 11.26 -19.12
N ARG A 619 -10.73 12.50 -19.04
CA ARG A 619 -11.28 13.67 -19.72
C ARG A 619 -12.81 13.82 -19.62
N ASN A 620 -13.40 13.71 -18.44
CA ASN A 620 -14.87 13.74 -18.26
C ASN A 620 -15.64 12.58 -18.91
N VAL A 621 -15.04 11.43 -19.03
CA VAL A 621 -15.73 10.20 -19.40
C VAL A 621 -15.42 9.11 -18.40
N VAL A 622 -16.45 8.45 -17.89
CA VAL A 622 -16.33 7.17 -17.18
C VAL A 622 -16.25 6.06 -18.22
N TYR A 623 -15.18 5.29 -18.18
CA TYR A 623 -15.03 4.02 -18.89
C TYR A 623 -15.27 2.90 -17.89
N MET A 624 -16.23 2.02 -18.16
CA MET A 624 -16.71 0.99 -17.25
C MET A 624 -16.64 -0.39 -17.89
N ALA A 625 -15.91 -1.30 -17.27
CA ALA A 625 -15.86 -2.70 -17.68
C ALA A 625 -17.14 -3.43 -17.25
N ALA A 626 -17.69 -4.25 -18.15
CA ALA A 626 -18.88 -5.04 -17.94
C ALA A 626 -18.58 -6.54 -18.09
N LEU A 627 -18.91 -7.31 -17.04
CA LEU A 627 -18.64 -8.75 -17.00
C LEU A 627 -19.67 -9.54 -17.82
N ARG A 628 -20.92 -9.54 -17.41
CA ARG A 628 -21.99 -10.25 -18.08
C ARG A 628 -22.34 -9.64 -19.43
N GLY A 629 -22.22 -8.30 -19.51
CA GLY A 629 -22.45 -7.56 -20.75
C GLY A 629 -21.32 -7.67 -21.77
N GLU A 630 -20.17 -8.24 -21.41
CA GLU A 630 -18.99 -8.46 -22.25
C GLU A 630 -18.62 -7.26 -23.11
N ARG A 631 -18.58 -6.07 -22.49
CA ARG A 631 -18.34 -4.79 -23.18
C ARG A 631 -17.65 -3.77 -22.27
N MET A 632 -17.19 -2.71 -22.86
CA MET A 632 -16.79 -1.51 -22.15
C MET A 632 -17.82 -0.40 -22.45
N TRP A 633 -18.39 0.17 -21.41
CA TRP A 633 -19.23 1.35 -21.51
C TRP A 633 -18.41 2.62 -21.48
N ARG A 634 -18.70 3.57 -22.37
CA ARG A 634 -18.23 4.95 -22.38
C ARG A 634 -19.40 5.84 -21.95
N ILE A 635 -19.25 6.52 -20.82
CA ILE A 635 -20.28 7.35 -20.22
C ILE A 635 -19.73 8.77 -20.06
N PRO A 636 -20.10 9.73 -20.92
CA PRO A 636 -19.73 11.14 -20.73
C PRO A 636 -20.29 11.66 -19.42
N ILE A 637 -19.49 12.40 -18.66
CA ILE A 637 -19.92 13.09 -17.44
C ILE A 637 -19.77 14.61 -17.66
N ASP A 638 -20.77 15.37 -17.23
CA ASP A 638 -20.66 16.81 -17.28
C ASP A 638 -19.66 17.28 -16.20
N GLY A 639 -18.63 18.00 -16.61
CA GLY A 639 -17.61 18.52 -15.71
C GLY A 639 -18.15 19.54 -14.71
N ASN A 640 -19.23 20.22 -15.01
CA ASN A 640 -19.79 21.30 -14.23
C ASN A 640 -21.06 20.91 -13.45
N THR A 641 -21.74 19.85 -13.88
CA THR A 641 -22.96 19.34 -13.21
C THR A 641 -22.76 17.89 -12.77
N GLU A 642 -23.79 17.30 -12.21
CA GLU A 642 -23.81 15.89 -11.83
C GLU A 642 -24.43 15.00 -12.92
N ASN A 643 -24.72 15.55 -14.09
CA ASN A 643 -25.37 14.83 -15.17
C ASN A 643 -24.39 13.97 -15.93
N VAL A 644 -24.91 12.92 -16.54
CA VAL A 644 -24.20 12.06 -17.48
C VAL A 644 -24.85 12.13 -18.86
N GLY A 645 -24.05 12.03 -19.92
CA GLY A 645 -24.54 11.90 -21.28
C GLY A 645 -24.95 10.47 -21.59
N THR A 646 -25.36 10.22 -22.84
CA THR A 646 -25.80 8.90 -23.30
C THR A 646 -24.64 7.91 -23.26
N PRO A 647 -24.75 6.79 -22.52
CA PRO A 647 -23.75 5.72 -22.55
C PRO A 647 -23.62 5.08 -23.93
N THR A 648 -22.39 4.79 -24.34
CA THR A 648 -22.08 4.10 -25.60
C THR A 648 -21.29 2.84 -25.31
N ALA A 649 -21.69 1.70 -25.91
CA ALA A 649 -21.02 0.41 -25.74
C ALA A 649 -19.88 0.24 -26.76
N TYR A 650 -18.76 -0.30 -26.30
CA TYR A 650 -17.58 -0.67 -27.10
C TYR A 650 -17.22 -2.13 -26.86
N TYR A 651 -16.67 -2.79 -27.88
CA TYR A 651 -16.10 -4.15 -27.82
C TYR A 651 -17.12 -5.25 -27.45
N VAL A 652 -18.37 -5.08 -27.76
CA VAL A 652 -19.47 -6.00 -27.40
C VAL A 652 -19.16 -7.42 -27.90
N GLY A 653 -19.02 -8.39 -26.96
CA GLY A 653 -18.71 -9.79 -27.22
C GLY A 653 -17.31 -10.08 -27.78
N ALA A 654 -16.48 -9.04 -28.01
CA ALA A 654 -15.20 -9.22 -28.73
C ALA A 654 -14.09 -9.82 -27.88
N TYR A 655 -14.11 -9.60 -26.55
CA TYR A 655 -13.03 -10.00 -25.64
C TYR A 655 -13.56 -10.79 -24.43
N GLY A 656 -14.86 -11.13 -24.44
CA GLY A 656 -15.53 -11.78 -23.32
C GLY A 656 -15.71 -10.85 -22.12
N ARG A 657 -15.61 -11.41 -20.94
CA ARG A 657 -15.88 -10.76 -19.65
C ARG A 657 -14.79 -9.74 -19.31
N LEU A 658 -15.14 -8.47 -19.26
CA LEU A 658 -14.21 -7.37 -18.94
C LEU A 658 -14.29 -7.02 -17.45
N ARG A 659 -13.13 -7.00 -16.73
CA ARG A 659 -13.07 -6.82 -15.27
C ARG A 659 -12.65 -5.43 -14.84
N THR A 660 -11.52 -4.95 -15.29
CA THR A 660 -10.95 -3.70 -14.79
C THR A 660 -10.57 -2.79 -15.94
N VAL A 661 -11.01 -1.55 -15.85
CA VAL A 661 -10.47 -0.41 -16.61
C VAL A 661 -9.63 0.42 -15.69
N SER A 662 -8.40 0.75 -16.09
CA SER A 662 -7.50 1.61 -15.32
C SER A 662 -6.82 2.62 -16.24
N LYS A 663 -6.83 3.90 -15.84
CA LYS A 663 -6.16 4.97 -16.59
C LYS A 663 -4.64 4.84 -16.43
N VAL A 664 -3.90 4.87 -17.53
CA VAL A 664 -2.44 4.96 -17.51
C VAL A 664 -2.04 6.38 -17.10
N PRO A 665 -1.27 6.58 -16.02
CA PRO A 665 -0.84 7.91 -15.60
C PRO A 665 -0.09 8.65 -16.70
N GLY A 666 -0.36 9.95 -16.84
CA GLY A 666 0.31 10.80 -17.83
C GLY A 666 -0.01 10.51 -19.31
N ALA A 667 -0.95 9.60 -19.60
CA ALA A 667 -1.30 9.22 -20.97
C ALA A 667 -2.81 9.14 -21.18
N ASP A 668 -3.25 9.46 -22.40
CA ASP A 668 -4.62 9.21 -22.85
C ASP A 668 -4.75 7.74 -23.31
N ARG A 669 -4.64 6.86 -22.32
CA ARG A 669 -4.60 5.42 -22.51
C ARG A 669 -5.22 4.71 -21.32
N LEU A 670 -5.88 3.59 -21.60
CA LEU A 670 -6.41 2.69 -20.57
C LEU A 670 -5.70 1.34 -20.61
N TRP A 671 -5.62 0.69 -19.46
CA TRP A 671 -5.49 -0.76 -19.40
C TRP A 671 -6.87 -1.36 -19.15
N LEU A 672 -7.15 -2.46 -19.86
CA LEU A 672 -8.39 -3.20 -19.80
C LEU A 672 -8.07 -4.67 -19.53
N THR A 673 -8.64 -5.26 -18.46
CA THR A 673 -8.41 -6.67 -18.14
C THR A 673 -9.63 -7.52 -18.44
N THR A 674 -9.39 -8.77 -18.85
CA THR A 674 -10.44 -9.79 -18.94
C THR A 674 -10.51 -10.64 -17.69
N THR A 675 -11.56 -11.44 -17.56
CA THR A 675 -11.79 -12.40 -16.48
C THR A 675 -12.58 -13.60 -17.00
N ASN A 676 -12.17 -14.12 -18.14
CA ASN A 676 -12.82 -15.24 -18.82
C ASN A 676 -12.56 -16.58 -18.10
N ALA A 677 -11.50 -16.65 -17.30
CA ALA A 677 -11.15 -17.79 -16.47
C ALA A 677 -11.91 -17.84 -15.13
N ASP A 678 -12.80 -16.86 -14.85
CA ASP A 678 -13.60 -16.92 -13.62
C ASP A 678 -14.68 -18.01 -13.70
N ASN A 679 -15.30 -18.34 -12.57
CA ASN A 679 -16.31 -19.38 -12.43
C ASN A 679 -17.59 -19.16 -13.27
N ASN A 680 -17.76 -18.00 -13.90
CA ASN A 680 -18.87 -17.68 -14.80
C ASN A 680 -18.41 -17.55 -16.27
N GLY A 681 -17.11 -17.47 -16.55
CA GLY A 681 -16.54 -17.36 -17.89
C GLY A 681 -16.21 -18.71 -18.53
N GLY A 682 -15.79 -19.67 -17.72
CA GLY A 682 -15.53 -21.06 -18.16
C GLY A 682 -14.29 -21.27 -19.02
N ALA A 683 -13.46 -20.26 -19.22
CA ALA A 683 -12.18 -20.41 -19.90
C ALA A 683 -11.12 -21.04 -18.97
N ALA A 684 -10.10 -21.69 -19.53
CA ALA A 684 -9.01 -22.26 -18.76
C ALA A 684 -8.15 -21.19 -18.09
N ASP A 685 -7.45 -21.57 -17.03
CA ASP A 685 -6.43 -20.74 -16.39
C ASP A 685 -5.41 -20.26 -17.42
N GLY A 686 -4.98 -18.99 -17.29
CA GLY A 686 -4.06 -18.36 -18.23
C GLY A 686 -4.73 -17.82 -19.51
N ALA A 687 -6.05 -17.93 -19.66
CA ALA A 687 -6.76 -17.41 -20.82
C ALA A 687 -6.95 -15.88 -20.80
N ASP A 688 -6.82 -15.26 -19.62
CA ASP A 688 -7.05 -13.83 -19.46
C ASP A 688 -5.89 -12.97 -19.96
N LYS A 689 -6.21 -11.71 -20.21
CA LYS A 689 -5.29 -10.74 -20.82
C LYS A 689 -5.43 -9.38 -20.18
N VAL A 690 -4.34 -8.63 -20.25
CA VAL A 690 -4.35 -7.17 -20.05
C VAL A 690 -4.13 -6.53 -21.41
N PHE A 691 -5.05 -5.67 -21.81
CA PHE A 691 -4.97 -4.89 -23.05
C PHE A 691 -4.58 -3.46 -22.74
N THR A 692 -3.96 -2.80 -23.73
CA THR A 692 -3.82 -1.35 -23.78
C THR A 692 -4.79 -0.77 -24.80
N VAL A 693 -5.45 0.34 -24.47
CA VAL A 693 -6.45 1.02 -25.29
C VAL A 693 -6.10 2.49 -25.35
N SER A 694 -5.87 3.04 -26.55
CA SER A 694 -5.69 4.48 -26.73
C SER A 694 -7.04 5.21 -26.65
N ILE A 695 -7.04 6.43 -26.12
CA ILE A 695 -8.18 7.33 -26.11
C ILE A 695 -7.87 8.48 -27.07
N GLY A 696 -8.58 8.50 -28.22
CA GLY A 696 -8.37 9.47 -29.30
C GLY A 696 -9.13 10.76 -29.12
#